data_c190c63f31fa06dcf6f6cc7375e92551
#
_entry.id   c190c63f31fa06dcf6f6cc7375e92551
#
_cell.length_a   1.000
_cell.length_b   1.000
_cell.length_c   1.000
_cell.angle_alpha   90.00
_cell.angle_beta   90.00
_cell.angle_gamma   90.00
#
_symmetry.space_group_name_H-M   'P 1'
#
loop_
_entity.id
_entity.type
_entity.pdbx_description
1 polymer ?
#
loop_
_entity_poly.entity_id
_entity_poly.type
_entity_poly.pdbx_seq_one_letter_code
_entity_poly.pdbx_strand_id
1 'polypeptide(L)'
;MKFYIFLIYFWCVSPCVLYAGIDHLLPAPQQVIANGQRYKVASTETRPIIIVEMVANLPEIPVNKEEGYLLEVTKNCILIRAISGKGVYWAKQTLKQLLVTKGNKAYYEGCKIIDYPAFRVRGFMQDVGRTFMSLEELKREIALLSQYKINVFHWHLTENQGWRLQSLRYPKLNAPSSYERMPAQYYTLQETKELVAFCKEHNVLLIPEIDMPGHSRAFEKAFGVDMQSEKGMAILKELLDEVVENLDVPYIHIGTDEVVFSNPQFVPEMVSYLRNKGKKVISWNPGWQYKAGEIDMTQLWSYRGKAQKGIPAIDSKFHYINHFDAFADLVALYNSRILNVSQGDDDHAGAIIGLWNDRYIRGERNILIQNNFYPAMLALAERSWKGGGSEYFDGKGTMLPTDTNDPIFKQFADFERRMYWHKTHHFTTEPFAYVPQTNVVWRITDAFPNNGNLAQSFPPEKALKESYSYEGKTYHTHKAIGAGIYLRHTWGELVPAFYKNPQPNHTAYAYTYVYSPKEQQVGLWVSFQDYSRSEKDLPPPQGKWDYKKSKIWLNDTELSPPIWESAHRELSNEIPLTNENFQVRPPLQVTLNKEWNKVLLKLPVGAFSTPEVRLVKWQFTCVFVTPDGKDAVKNLIYADTQR
;
A
#
# COMPACT_ATOMS: atom_id res chain seq x y z
N MET A 1 -60.74 -12.00 -37.61
CA MET A 1 -60.36 -11.89 -36.17
C MET A 1 -58.99 -12.53 -35.98
N LYS A 2 -57.97 -11.71 -35.88
CA LYS A 2 -56.58 -12.19 -35.62
C LYS A 2 -56.30 -12.00 -34.12
N PHE A 3 -56.12 -13.09 -33.42
CA PHE A 3 -55.65 -13.06 -32.02
C PHE A 3 -54.12 -12.88 -31.96
N TYR A 4 -53.68 -11.82 -31.34
CA TYR A 4 -52.28 -11.64 -30.94
C TYR A 4 -52.09 -12.17 -29.53
N ILE A 5 -51.26 -13.21 -29.38
CA ILE A 5 -50.80 -13.73 -28.09
C ILE A 5 -49.57 -12.91 -27.69
N PHE A 6 -49.70 -12.09 -26.66
CA PHE A 6 -48.58 -11.46 -26.01
C PHE A 6 -47.93 -12.45 -25.02
N LEU A 7 -46.73 -12.95 -25.34
CA LEU A 7 -45.89 -13.67 -24.40
C LEU A 7 -45.19 -12.65 -23.51
N ILE A 8 -45.65 -12.52 -22.28
CA ILE A 8 -44.95 -11.77 -21.22
C ILE A 8 -43.82 -12.68 -20.69
N TYR A 9 -42.60 -12.37 -21.06
CA TYR A 9 -41.42 -12.96 -20.41
C TYR A 9 -41.29 -12.36 -19.01
N PHE A 10 -41.66 -13.13 -17.99
CA PHE A 10 -41.24 -12.86 -16.62
C PHE A 10 -39.77 -13.19 -16.51
N TRP A 11 -38.94 -12.16 -16.47
CA TRP A 11 -37.57 -12.28 -15.97
C TRP A 11 -37.68 -12.54 -14.46
N CYS A 12 -37.49 -13.78 -14.04
CA CYS A 12 -37.15 -14.10 -12.66
C CYS A 12 -35.80 -13.52 -12.34
N VAL A 13 -35.77 -12.29 -11.90
CA VAL A 13 -34.63 -11.75 -11.16
C VAL A 13 -34.68 -12.45 -9.80
N SER A 14 -33.93 -13.56 -9.65
CA SER A 14 -33.65 -14.10 -8.32
C SER A 14 -33.10 -12.96 -7.49
N PRO A 15 -33.70 -12.61 -6.34
CA PRO A 15 -33.12 -11.63 -5.48
C PRO A 15 -31.73 -12.18 -5.05
N CYS A 16 -30.67 -11.52 -5.47
CA CYS A 16 -29.33 -11.77 -4.94
C CYS A 16 -29.44 -11.50 -3.44
N VAL A 17 -29.59 -12.54 -2.63
CA VAL A 17 -29.60 -12.42 -1.18
C VAL A 17 -28.17 -12.09 -0.82
N LEU A 18 -27.89 -10.81 -0.58
CA LEU A 18 -26.62 -10.33 -0.04
C LEU A 18 -26.46 -10.94 1.35
N TYR A 19 -25.56 -11.90 1.47
CA TYR A 19 -25.15 -12.45 2.76
C TYR A 19 -24.18 -11.46 3.39
N ALA A 20 -24.62 -10.67 4.36
CA ALA A 20 -23.74 -9.89 5.19
C ALA A 20 -22.70 -10.84 5.80
N GLY A 21 -21.45 -10.47 5.91
CA GLY A 21 -20.35 -11.32 6.44
C GLY A 21 -19.57 -12.04 5.33
N ILE A 22 -20.17 -12.98 4.60
CA ILE A 22 -19.49 -13.72 3.53
C ILE A 22 -19.04 -12.78 2.40
N ASP A 23 -19.88 -11.84 2.01
CA ASP A 23 -19.65 -10.89 0.91
C ASP A 23 -18.56 -9.85 1.21
N HIS A 24 -18.10 -9.78 2.46
CA HIS A 24 -17.11 -8.80 2.90
C HIS A 24 -15.78 -9.41 3.35
N LEU A 25 -15.59 -10.73 3.22
CA LEU A 25 -14.35 -11.38 3.63
C LEU A 25 -13.13 -10.78 2.90
N LEU A 26 -12.13 -10.40 3.69
CA LEU A 26 -10.88 -9.82 3.22
C LEU A 26 -9.70 -10.38 4.05
N PRO A 27 -8.70 -11.04 3.45
CA PRO A 27 -8.65 -11.49 2.06
C PRO A 27 -9.80 -12.42 1.69
N ALA A 28 -10.22 -12.36 0.41
CA ALA A 28 -11.21 -13.29 -0.11
C ALA A 28 -10.67 -14.73 -0.04
N PRO A 29 -11.47 -15.69 0.48
CA PRO A 29 -11.06 -17.08 0.50
C PRO A 29 -10.87 -17.65 -0.91
N GLN A 30 -10.11 -18.74 -1.02
CA GLN A 30 -9.96 -19.45 -2.30
C GLN A 30 -11.30 -19.95 -2.80
N GLN A 31 -12.08 -20.58 -1.90
CA GLN A 31 -13.46 -21.00 -2.20
C GLN A 31 -14.38 -20.73 -1.00
N VAL A 32 -15.58 -20.26 -1.29
CA VAL A 32 -16.63 -20.09 -0.29
C VAL A 32 -17.97 -20.49 -0.89
N ILE A 33 -18.73 -21.32 -0.16
CA ILE A 33 -20.07 -21.79 -0.53
C ILE A 33 -20.99 -21.50 0.63
N ALA A 34 -21.90 -20.55 0.45
CA ALA A 34 -22.95 -20.25 1.41
C ALA A 34 -23.94 -21.44 1.48
N ASN A 35 -24.40 -21.79 2.69
CA ASN A 35 -25.35 -22.87 2.89
C ASN A 35 -26.73 -22.40 3.41
N GLY A 36 -26.92 -21.08 3.54
CA GLY A 36 -28.16 -20.46 4.00
C GLY A 36 -28.47 -20.63 5.49
N GLN A 37 -27.62 -21.29 6.26
CA GLN A 37 -27.78 -21.50 7.69
C GLN A 37 -27.23 -20.33 8.49
N ARG A 38 -27.48 -20.34 9.81
CA ARG A 38 -26.92 -19.36 10.75
C ARG A 38 -26.63 -20.04 12.08
N TYR A 39 -25.38 -19.89 12.56
CA TYR A 39 -25.02 -20.26 13.92
C TYR A 39 -25.29 -19.07 14.83
N LYS A 40 -26.34 -19.16 15.66
CA LYS A 40 -26.76 -18.07 16.54
C LYS A 40 -25.91 -18.06 17.81
N VAL A 41 -25.51 -16.87 18.24
CA VAL A 41 -24.89 -16.63 19.55
C VAL A 41 -25.78 -15.73 20.41
N ALA A 42 -25.73 -15.90 21.71
CA ALA A 42 -26.61 -15.17 22.64
C ALA A 42 -26.31 -13.65 22.62
N SER A 43 -25.03 -13.30 22.48
CA SER A 43 -24.54 -11.92 22.34
C SER A 43 -23.22 -11.91 21.59
N THR A 44 -22.71 -10.72 21.25
CA THR A 44 -21.36 -10.54 20.68
C THR A 44 -20.24 -11.00 21.61
N GLU A 45 -20.48 -11.01 22.90
CA GLU A 45 -19.53 -11.47 23.93
C GLU A 45 -19.58 -12.98 24.16
N THR A 46 -20.64 -13.66 23.69
CA THR A 46 -20.76 -15.11 23.79
C THR A 46 -19.80 -15.79 22.82
N ARG A 47 -18.83 -16.53 23.36
CA ARG A 47 -17.90 -17.31 22.52
C ARG A 47 -18.62 -18.49 21.90
N PRO A 48 -18.52 -18.67 20.55
CA PRO A 48 -19.11 -19.85 19.90
C PRO A 48 -18.35 -21.12 20.31
N ILE A 49 -19.03 -22.25 20.24
CA ILE A 49 -18.37 -23.55 20.36
C ILE A 49 -17.72 -23.85 19.01
N ILE A 50 -16.40 -23.89 19.01
CA ILE A 50 -15.59 -24.19 17.84
C ILE A 50 -14.95 -25.57 18.04
N ILE A 51 -15.24 -26.47 17.15
CA ILE A 51 -14.59 -27.80 17.08
C ILE A 51 -13.36 -27.65 16.19
N VAL A 52 -12.19 -28.03 16.67
CA VAL A 52 -10.94 -28.04 15.91
C VAL A 52 -10.49 -29.48 15.73
N GLU A 53 -10.38 -29.90 14.49
CA GLU A 53 -9.87 -31.21 14.09
C GLU A 53 -8.48 -31.04 13.43
N MET A 54 -7.44 -31.48 14.12
CA MET A 54 -6.10 -31.59 13.53
C MET A 54 -6.03 -32.86 12.68
N VAL A 55 -5.75 -32.69 11.39
CA VAL A 55 -5.70 -33.80 10.42
C VAL A 55 -4.31 -33.94 9.81
N ALA A 56 -3.97 -35.15 9.37
CA ALA A 56 -2.65 -35.41 8.80
C ALA A 56 -2.48 -34.82 7.39
N ASN A 57 -3.58 -34.63 6.64
CA ASN A 57 -3.57 -34.07 5.29
C ASN A 57 -4.91 -33.42 4.95
N LEU A 58 -4.86 -32.42 4.06
CA LEU A 58 -6.00 -31.77 3.43
C LEU A 58 -5.82 -31.82 1.91
N PRO A 59 -6.39 -32.82 1.24
CA PRO A 59 -6.21 -33.00 -0.21
C PRO A 59 -6.79 -31.83 -1.02
N GLU A 60 -7.78 -31.12 -0.48
CA GLU A 60 -8.38 -29.92 -1.10
C GLU A 60 -7.43 -28.72 -1.17
N ILE A 61 -6.32 -28.75 -0.44
CA ILE A 61 -5.35 -27.66 -0.38
C ILE A 61 -4.10 -28.06 -1.16
N PRO A 62 -3.82 -27.43 -2.33
CA PRO A 62 -2.73 -27.82 -3.20
C PRO A 62 -1.37 -27.29 -2.74
N VAL A 63 -1.30 -26.11 -2.14
CA VAL A 63 -0.05 -25.42 -1.75
C VAL A 63 -0.15 -24.81 -0.36
N ASN A 64 1.00 -24.51 0.26
CA ASN A 64 1.10 -23.86 1.57
C ASN A 64 0.19 -24.50 2.63
N LYS A 65 0.11 -25.83 2.62
CA LYS A 65 -0.84 -26.63 3.41
C LYS A 65 -0.82 -26.34 4.89
N GLU A 66 0.34 -25.98 5.45
CA GLU A 66 0.47 -25.62 6.87
C GLU A 66 -0.36 -24.41 7.27
N GLU A 67 -0.61 -23.49 6.34
CA GLU A 67 -1.40 -22.31 6.58
C GLU A 67 -2.85 -22.46 6.09
N GLY A 68 -3.14 -23.57 5.40
CA GLY A 68 -4.46 -23.86 4.86
C GLY A 68 -5.43 -24.43 5.88
N TYR A 69 -6.72 -24.29 5.61
CA TYR A 69 -7.79 -24.77 6.47
C TYR A 69 -9.10 -25.03 5.71
N LEU A 70 -9.94 -25.85 6.30
CA LEU A 70 -11.36 -25.96 6.00
C LEU A 70 -12.14 -25.37 7.17
N LEU A 71 -13.09 -24.48 6.88
CA LEU A 71 -13.98 -23.89 7.87
C LEU A 71 -15.43 -24.19 7.46
N GLU A 72 -16.20 -24.82 8.32
CA GLU A 72 -17.60 -25.08 8.09
C GLU A 72 -18.43 -24.48 9.23
N VAL A 73 -19.41 -23.68 8.85
CA VAL A 73 -20.36 -23.07 9.77
C VAL A 73 -21.76 -23.59 9.43
N THR A 74 -22.37 -24.28 10.38
CA THR A 74 -23.76 -24.78 10.27
C THR A 74 -24.60 -24.17 11.40
N LYS A 75 -25.89 -24.46 11.44
CA LYS A 75 -26.75 -24.02 12.56
C LYS A 75 -26.37 -24.64 13.90
N ASN A 76 -25.64 -25.77 13.89
CA ASN A 76 -25.35 -26.57 15.10
C ASN A 76 -23.92 -26.43 15.59
N CYS A 77 -22.96 -26.21 14.70
CA CYS A 77 -21.54 -26.16 15.06
C CYS A 77 -20.71 -25.31 14.09
N ILE A 78 -19.54 -24.91 14.54
CA ILE A 78 -18.46 -24.34 13.76
C ILE A 78 -17.30 -25.32 13.82
N LEU A 79 -16.87 -25.80 12.66
CA LEU A 79 -15.80 -26.80 12.52
C LEU A 79 -14.64 -26.23 11.75
N ILE A 80 -13.44 -26.34 12.31
CA ILE A 80 -12.17 -26.01 11.66
C ILE A 80 -11.35 -27.30 11.50
N ARG A 81 -10.91 -27.59 10.28
CA ARG A 81 -9.92 -28.63 9.98
C ARG A 81 -8.64 -28.01 9.46
N ALA A 82 -7.50 -28.37 10.01
CA ALA A 82 -6.19 -27.90 9.60
C ALA A 82 -5.12 -28.93 9.91
N ILE A 83 -3.97 -28.86 9.21
CA ILE A 83 -2.82 -29.73 9.48
C ILE A 83 -1.86 -29.13 10.53
N SER A 84 -1.99 -27.82 10.79
CA SER A 84 -1.14 -27.10 11.75
C SER A 84 -1.91 -26.02 12.54
N GLY A 85 -1.31 -25.56 13.63
CA GLY A 85 -1.82 -24.42 14.40
C GLY A 85 -1.94 -23.12 13.60
N LYS A 86 -1.10 -22.94 12.56
CA LYS A 86 -1.16 -21.78 11.66
C LYS A 86 -2.48 -21.75 10.89
N GLY A 87 -2.89 -22.89 10.30
CA GLY A 87 -4.17 -23.00 9.60
C GLY A 87 -5.36 -22.71 10.54
N VAL A 88 -5.32 -23.24 11.77
CA VAL A 88 -6.34 -22.92 12.78
C VAL A 88 -6.38 -21.43 13.11
N TYR A 89 -5.22 -20.79 13.22
CA TYR A 89 -5.12 -19.36 13.49
C TYR A 89 -5.79 -18.53 12.37
N TRP A 90 -5.48 -18.82 11.10
CA TRP A 90 -6.06 -18.11 9.96
C TRP A 90 -7.57 -18.39 9.80
N ALA A 91 -8.01 -19.60 10.07
CA ALA A 91 -9.45 -19.93 10.10
C ALA A 91 -10.19 -19.06 11.13
N LYS A 92 -9.61 -18.85 12.31
CA LYS A 92 -10.19 -17.99 13.35
C LYS A 92 -10.24 -16.51 12.92
N GLN A 93 -9.26 -16.00 12.15
CA GLN A 93 -9.33 -14.63 11.62
C GLN A 93 -10.49 -14.51 10.60
N THR A 94 -10.67 -15.49 9.72
CA THR A 94 -11.82 -15.52 8.80
C THR A 94 -13.15 -15.62 9.57
N LEU A 95 -13.21 -16.46 10.60
CA LEU A 95 -14.40 -16.62 11.42
C LEU A 95 -14.82 -15.29 12.09
N LYS A 96 -13.86 -14.50 12.58
CA LYS A 96 -14.16 -13.17 13.16
C LYS A 96 -14.91 -12.27 12.17
N GLN A 97 -14.56 -12.32 10.87
CA GLN A 97 -15.22 -11.51 9.82
C GLN A 97 -16.61 -12.06 9.44
N LEU A 98 -16.89 -13.33 9.70
CA LEU A 98 -18.21 -13.94 9.45
C LEU A 98 -19.26 -13.58 10.51
N LEU A 99 -18.84 -12.95 11.62
CA LEU A 99 -19.76 -12.54 12.67
C LEU A 99 -20.60 -11.33 12.21
N VAL A 100 -21.90 -11.52 12.17
CA VAL A 100 -22.88 -10.47 11.83
C VAL A 100 -23.60 -10.05 13.11
N THR A 101 -23.67 -8.73 13.34
CA THR A 101 -24.43 -8.14 14.42
C THR A 101 -25.59 -7.31 13.89
N LYS A 102 -26.79 -7.55 14.38
CA LYS A 102 -27.97 -6.77 14.02
C LYS A 102 -28.80 -6.44 15.27
N GLY A 103 -28.66 -5.24 15.79
CA GLY A 103 -29.17 -4.87 17.11
C GLY A 103 -28.56 -5.79 18.18
N ASN A 104 -29.42 -6.37 19.03
CA ASN A 104 -28.98 -7.30 20.11
C ASN A 104 -28.79 -8.75 19.62
N LYS A 105 -28.86 -9.02 18.32
CA LYS A 105 -28.67 -10.36 17.76
C LYS A 105 -27.31 -10.48 17.12
N ALA A 106 -26.63 -11.60 17.38
CA ALA A 106 -25.37 -11.96 16.73
C ALA A 106 -25.47 -13.39 16.17
N TYR A 107 -24.86 -13.59 15.01
CA TYR A 107 -24.78 -14.90 14.37
C TYR A 107 -23.60 -14.98 13.41
N TYR A 108 -23.12 -16.19 13.19
CA TYR A 108 -22.19 -16.48 12.08
C TYR A 108 -22.99 -16.99 10.88
N GLU A 109 -22.67 -16.49 9.69
CA GLU A 109 -23.29 -16.98 8.47
C GLU A 109 -22.80 -18.38 8.12
N GLY A 110 -23.75 -19.23 7.74
CA GLY A 110 -23.48 -20.61 7.40
C GLY A 110 -22.80 -20.73 6.06
N CYS A 111 -21.63 -21.37 6.04
CA CYS A 111 -20.82 -21.58 4.83
C CYS A 111 -19.87 -22.76 4.98
N LYS A 112 -19.34 -23.19 3.84
CA LYS A 112 -18.15 -24.02 3.74
C LYS A 112 -17.05 -23.22 3.04
N ILE A 113 -15.90 -23.07 3.67
CA ILE A 113 -14.74 -22.37 3.15
C ILE A 113 -13.57 -23.36 3.02
N ILE A 114 -12.90 -23.37 1.85
CA ILE A 114 -11.62 -24.00 1.61
C ILE A 114 -10.65 -22.88 1.33
N ASP A 115 -9.61 -22.73 2.16
CA ASP A 115 -8.77 -21.57 2.08
C ASP A 115 -7.30 -21.84 2.41
N TYR A 116 -6.43 -21.15 1.69
CA TYR A 116 -4.97 -21.26 1.82
C TYR A 116 -4.30 -20.07 1.13
N PRO A 117 -3.11 -19.65 1.57
CA PRO A 117 -2.38 -18.57 0.90
C PRO A 117 -1.75 -19.02 -0.41
N ALA A 118 -1.84 -18.18 -1.44
CA ALA A 118 -1.13 -18.40 -2.70
C ALA A 118 0.40 -18.24 -2.52
N PHE A 119 0.84 -17.34 -1.64
CA PHE A 119 2.25 -17.08 -1.35
C PHE A 119 2.58 -17.32 0.12
N ARG A 120 3.76 -17.93 0.40
CA ARG A 120 4.20 -18.22 1.78
C ARG A 120 4.72 -17.00 2.54
N VAL A 121 5.22 -15.96 1.84
CA VAL A 121 5.63 -14.68 2.43
C VAL A 121 4.63 -13.60 2.06
N ARG A 122 4.04 -12.98 3.07
CA ARG A 122 3.08 -11.88 2.97
C ARG A 122 3.45 -10.89 4.04
N GLY A 123 4.19 -9.84 3.68
CA GLY A 123 4.88 -9.04 4.66
C GLY A 123 4.65 -7.55 4.59
N PHE A 124 4.97 -6.91 5.70
CA PHE A 124 5.08 -5.48 5.84
C PHE A 124 6.44 -5.14 6.45
N MET A 125 7.12 -4.15 5.89
CA MET A 125 8.39 -3.63 6.39
C MET A 125 8.20 -2.24 6.98
N GLN A 126 8.69 -2.04 8.20
CA GLN A 126 8.72 -0.75 8.88
C GLN A 126 10.15 -0.26 9.06
N ASP A 127 10.44 0.90 8.49
CA ASP A 127 11.71 1.60 8.70
C ASP A 127 11.68 2.38 10.03
N VAL A 128 12.28 1.79 11.05
CA VAL A 128 12.48 2.44 12.34
C VAL A 128 13.88 3.04 12.46
N GLY A 129 14.80 2.67 11.58
CA GLY A 129 16.16 3.20 11.53
C GLY A 129 16.19 4.71 11.30
N ARG A 130 15.40 5.18 10.30
CA ARG A 130 15.27 6.62 10.02
C ARG A 130 14.36 7.33 11.03
N THR A 131 13.22 6.77 11.36
CA THR A 131 12.27 7.37 12.31
C THR A 131 11.80 6.33 13.32
N PHE A 132 12.20 6.50 14.59
CA PHE A 132 11.83 5.57 15.66
C PHE A 132 10.30 5.52 15.86
N MET A 133 9.78 4.33 16.10
CA MET A 133 8.39 4.08 16.47
C MET A 133 8.34 3.32 17.78
N SER A 134 7.35 3.60 18.61
CA SER A 134 7.21 2.94 19.91
C SER A 134 6.87 1.44 19.76
N LEU A 135 7.25 0.66 20.77
CA LEU A 135 6.91 -0.75 20.83
C LEU A 135 5.37 -0.96 20.79
N GLU A 136 4.63 -0.07 21.42
CA GLU A 136 3.17 -0.10 21.44
C GLU A 136 2.58 0.06 20.04
N GLU A 137 3.07 1.03 19.26
CA GLU A 137 2.62 1.24 17.88
C GLU A 137 2.98 0.05 16.98
N LEU A 138 4.20 -0.49 17.09
CA LEU A 138 4.59 -1.69 16.35
C LEU A 138 3.69 -2.89 16.65
N LYS A 139 3.37 -3.12 17.92
CA LYS A 139 2.43 -4.19 18.32
C LYS A 139 1.04 -3.97 17.76
N ARG A 140 0.56 -2.74 17.72
CA ARG A 140 -0.73 -2.38 17.13
C ARG A 140 -0.75 -2.70 15.62
N GLU A 141 0.29 -2.32 14.90
CA GLU A 141 0.44 -2.64 13.48
C GLU A 141 0.47 -4.16 13.24
N ILE A 142 1.30 -4.89 14.00
CA ILE A 142 1.44 -6.35 13.86
C ILE A 142 0.11 -7.06 14.15
N ALA A 143 -0.61 -6.66 15.20
CA ALA A 143 -1.91 -7.22 15.49
C ALA A 143 -2.92 -6.99 14.35
N LEU A 144 -2.90 -5.79 13.77
CA LEU A 144 -3.75 -5.44 12.64
C LEU A 144 -3.39 -6.23 11.38
N LEU A 145 -2.10 -6.27 11.01
CA LEU A 145 -1.59 -7.05 9.89
C LEU A 145 -2.00 -8.52 9.99
N SER A 146 -1.85 -9.11 11.18
CA SER A 146 -2.23 -10.50 11.46
C SER A 146 -3.73 -10.78 11.24
N GLN A 147 -4.62 -9.83 11.57
CA GLN A 147 -6.06 -9.98 11.33
C GLN A 147 -6.39 -10.16 9.84
N TYR A 148 -5.55 -9.61 8.96
CA TYR A 148 -5.66 -9.72 7.50
C TYR A 148 -4.68 -10.72 6.88
N LYS A 149 -4.19 -11.68 7.70
CA LYS A 149 -3.37 -12.81 7.27
C LYS A 149 -1.99 -12.44 6.70
N ILE A 150 -1.48 -11.27 7.04
CA ILE A 150 -0.07 -10.92 6.85
C ILE A 150 0.75 -11.68 7.89
N ASN A 151 1.81 -12.38 7.46
CA ASN A 151 2.55 -13.32 8.29
C ASN A 151 4.03 -12.98 8.48
N VAL A 152 4.49 -11.84 7.95
CA VAL A 152 5.87 -11.38 8.08
C VAL A 152 5.90 -9.91 8.47
N PHE A 153 6.68 -9.58 9.49
CA PHE A 153 7.04 -8.22 9.86
C PHE A 153 8.55 -8.06 9.67
N HIS A 154 8.95 -7.27 8.68
CA HIS A 154 10.34 -6.95 8.40
C HIS A 154 10.71 -5.66 9.13
N TRP A 155 11.61 -5.75 10.08
CA TRP A 155 11.96 -4.69 11.01
C TRP A 155 13.30 -4.09 10.64
N HIS A 156 13.30 -2.98 9.89
CA HIS A 156 14.51 -2.28 9.45
C HIS A 156 15.06 -1.41 10.59
N LEU A 157 16.04 -1.97 11.34
CA LEU A 157 16.50 -1.46 12.63
C LEU A 157 17.63 -0.45 12.55
N THR A 158 18.41 -0.48 11.47
CA THR A 158 19.67 0.28 11.40
C THR A 158 19.76 1.09 10.12
N GLU A 159 20.20 2.32 10.24
CA GLU A 159 20.31 3.30 9.18
C GLU A 159 21.35 4.38 9.50
N ASN A 160 21.62 5.26 8.52
CA ASN A 160 22.45 6.44 8.74
C ASN A 160 21.97 7.30 9.92
N GLN A 161 20.64 7.42 10.08
CA GLN A 161 20.00 8.24 11.10
C GLN A 161 20.04 7.65 12.50
N GLY A 162 20.19 6.33 12.63
CA GLY A 162 20.28 5.73 13.94
C GLY A 162 20.39 4.20 13.93
N TRP A 163 20.94 3.67 14.99
CA TRP A 163 20.97 2.26 15.34
C TRP A 163 19.92 2.01 16.44
N ARG A 164 18.83 1.37 16.10
CA ARG A 164 17.64 1.30 16.99
C ARG A 164 17.61 0.05 17.89
N LEU A 165 18.68 -0.69 17.99
CA LEU A 165 18.79 -1.84 18.87
C LEU A 165 19.79 -1.56 19.98
N GLN A 166 19.43 -1.86 21.25
CA GLN A 166 20.34 -1.75 22.39
C GLN A 166 21.55 -2.67 22.18
N SER A 167 22.75 -2.16 22.43
CA SER A 167 23.96 -2.96 22.58
C SER A 167 24.55 -2.77 23.96
N LEU A 168 24.68 -3.86 24.73
CA LEU A 168 25.35 -3.88 26.02
C LEU A 168 26.86 -4.01 25.84
N ARG A 169 27.30 -4.66 24.74
CA ARG A 169 28.73 -4.79 24.43
C ARG A 169 29.31 -3.46 23.97
N TYR A 170 28.55 -2.65 23.29
CA TYR A 170 28.97 -1.37 22.73
C TYR A 170 27.97 -0.24 23.03
N PRO A 171 27.87 0.21 24.32
CA PRO A 171 26.90 1.25 24.71
C PRO A 171 27.04 2.58 23.94
N LYS A 172 28.21 2.88 23.42
CA LYS A 172 28.46 4.09 22.62
C LYS A 172 27.67 4.10 21.31
N LEU A 173 27.23 2.94 20.80
CA LEU A 173 26.40 2.83 19.62
C LEU A 173 25.00 3.45 19.88
N ASN A 174 24.54 3.38 21.13
CA ASN A 174 23.28 3.98 21.56
C ASN A 174 23.45 5.38 22.18
N ALA A 175 24.66 5.93 22.22
CA ALA A 175 24.90 7.29 22.71
C ALA A 175 24.27 8.33 21.74
N PRO A 176 23.77 9.48 22.24
CA PRO A 176 23.12 10.49 21.40
C PRO A 176 23.97 10.96 20.21
N SER A 177 25.32 10.98 20.37
CA SER A 177 26.28 11.37 19.33
C SER A 177 26.32 10.45 18.11
N SER A 178 25.84 9.21 18.24
CA SER A 178 25.80 8.24 17.13
C SER A 178 24.57 8.41 16.22
N TYR A 179 23.63 9.26 16.58
CA TYR A 179 22.39 9.49 15.84
C TYR A 179 22.46 10.76 15.00
N GLU A 180 21.71 10.77 13.90
CA GLU A 180 21.39 11.97 13.10
C GLU A 180 19.95 12.42 13.30
N ARG A 181 19.06 11.49 13.69
CA ARG A 181 17.65 11.76 13.92
C ARG A 181 17.16 11.01 15.16
N MET A 182 16.36 11.64 16.00
CA MET A 182 15.78 11.06 17.22
C MET A 182 16.84 10.41 18.12
N PRO A 183 17.77 11.22 18.69
CA PRO A 183 18.91 10.70 19.44
C PRO A 183 18.50 9.88 20.66
N ALA A 184 19.23 8.81 20.93
CA ALA A 184 19.04 7.87 22.03
C ALA A 184 17.65 7.20 22.08
N GLN A 185 16.91 7.17 20.96
CA GLN A 185 15.70 6.36 20.84
C GLN A 185 16.06 5.02 20.19
N TYR A 186 15.94 3.95 20.95
CA TYR A 186 16.23 2.57 20.55
C TYR A 186 15.41 1.60 21.38
N TYR A 187 15.26 0.38 20.90
CA TYR A 187 14.60 -0.71 21.64
C TYR A 187 15.60 -1.39 22.55
N THR A 188 15.20 -1.57 23.81
CA THR A 188 15.94 -2.37 24.78
C THR A 188 15.92 -3.84 24.40
N LEU A 189 16.87 -4.62 24.91
CA LEU A 189 16.87 -6.09 24.69
C LEU A 189 15.60 -6.75 25.24
N GLN A 190 15.00 -6.19 26.30
CA GLN A 190 13.75 -6.68 26.84
C GLN A 190 12.57 -6.39 25.86
N GLU A 191 12.48 -5.19 25.33
CA GLU A 191 11.46 -4.82 24.34
C GLU A 191 11.57 -5.64 23.05
N THR A 192 12.79 -5.96 22.61
CA THR A 192 12.98 -6.82 21.43
C THR A 192 12.47 -8.24 21.67
N LYS A 193 12.76 -8.83 22.85
CA LYS A 193 12.22 -10.14 23.22
C LYS A 193 10.69 -10.14 23.31
N GLU A 194 10.13 -9.06 23.86
CA GLU A 194 8.67 -8.88 23.97
C GLU A 194 8.03 -8.79 22.57
N LEU A 195 8.64 -8.06 21.63
CA LEU A 195 8.13 -7.97 20.26
C LEU A 195 8.20 -9.31 19.53
N VAL A 196 9.30 -10.07 19.70
CA VAL A 196 9.41 -11.43 19.13
C VAL A 196 8.32 -12.35 19.67
N ALA A 197 8.07 -12.34 20.98
CA ALA A 197 7.00 -13.14 21.59
C ALA A 197 5.63 -12.73 21.07
N PHE A 198 5.35 -11.42 20.99
CA PHE A 198 4.11 -10.87 20.47
C PHE A 198 3.87 -11.28 19.00
N CYS A 199 4.89 -11.23 18.15
CA CYS A 199 4.81 -11.69 16.76
C CYS A 199 4.44 -13.19 16.70
N LYS A 200 5.07 -14.04 17.52
CA LYS A 200 4.76 -15.48 17.57
C LYS A 200 3.30 -15.74 17.96
N GLU A 201 2.77 -15.03 18.95
CA GLU A 201 1.37 -15.12 19.39
C GLU A 201 0.39 -14.74 18.27
N HIS A 202 0.80 -13.83 17.38
CA HIS A 202 0.01 -13.34 16.26
C HIS A 202 0.28 -14.10 14.94
N ASN A 203 1.02 -15.22 14.99
CA ASN A 203 1.40 -16.01 13.84
C ASN A 203 2.14 -15.17 12.76
N VAL A 204 2.93 -14.20 13.20
CA VAL A 204 3.77 -13.32 12.38
C VAL A 204 5.23 -13.67 12.60
N LEU A 205 5.98 -13.86 11.53
CA LEU A 205 7.42 -14.03 11.55
C LEU A 205 8.09 -12.66 11.59
N LEU A 206 8.86 -12.37 12.64
CA LEU A 206 9.68 -11.18 12.70
C LEU A 206 11.02 -11.44 12.01
N ILE A 207 11.39 -10.55 11.07
CA ILE A 207 12.67 -10.55 10.37
C ILE A 207 13.38 -9.23 10.74
N PRO A 208 14.34 -9.25 11.68
CA PRO A 208 15.14 -8.07 11.97
C PRO A 208 16.17 -7.84 10.85
N GLU A 209 16.35 -6.58 10.48
CA GLU A 209 17.40 -6.16 9.54
C GLU A 209 18.47 -5.36 10.26
N ILE A 210 19.71 -5.81 10.09
CA ILE A 210 20.93 -5.08 10.41
C ILE A 210 21.61 -4.79 9.08
N ASP A 211 21.37 -3.60 8.56
CA ASP A 211 21.86 -3.22 7.24
C ASP A 211 23.39 -3.05 7.26
N MET A 212 24.06 -3.71 6.33
CA MET A 212 25.50 -3.77 6.23
C MET A 212 25.97 -4.07 4.80
N PRO A 213 27.09 -3.52 4.33
CA PRO A 213 27.88 -2.48 4.97
C PRO A 213 27.38 -1.07 4.62
N GLY A 214 26.33 -0.94 3.80
CA GLY A 214 25.67 0.32 3.50
C GLY A 214 24.87 0.88 4.68
N HIS A 215 24.32 2.09 4.54
CA HIS A 215 23.44 2.72 5.52
C HIS A 215 23.98 2.69 6.97
N SER A 216 25.30 2.77 7.12
CA SER A 216 26.06 2.44 8.34
C SER A 216 26.62 3.63 9.11
N ARG A 217 26.17 4.86 8.81
CA ARG A 217 26.77 6.06 9.39
C ARG A 217 26.65 6.15 10.92
N ALA A 218 25.59 5.59 11.50
CA ALA A 218 25.45 5.47 12.96
C ALA A 218 26.58 4.60 13.55
N PHE A 219 26.95 3.50 12.88
CA PHE A 219 28.07 2.65 13.24
C PHE A 219 29.40 3.39 13.08
N GLU A 220 29.62 4.06 11.95
CA GLU A 220 30.84 4.84 11.71
C GLU A 220 31.03 5.94 12.75
N LYS A 221 29.98 6.66 13.13
CA LYS A 221 30.04 7.67 14.21
C LYS A 221 30.42 7.07 15.56
N ALA A 222 29.91 5.88 15.88
CA ALA A 222 30.21 5.22 17.14
C ALA A 222 31.63 4.69 17.20
N PHE A 223 32.19 4.17 16.10
CA PHE A 223 33.43 3.41 16.10
C PHE A 223 34.58 4.08 15.35
N GLY A 224 34.28 5.04 14.48
CA GLY A 224 35.31 5.73 13.66
C GLY A 224 35.93 4.83 12.58
N VAL A 225 35.24 3.76 12.18
CA VAL A 225 35.71 2.79 11.18
C VAL A 225 34.60 2.36 10.26
N ASP A 226 34.93 2.03 9.01
CA ASP A 226 34.02 1.40 8.04
C ASP A 226 33.73 -0.05 8.45
N MET A 227 32.49 -0.51 8.26
CA MET A 227 32.10 -1.90 8.55
C MET A 227 32.93 -2.92 7.77
N GLN A 228 33.41 -2.59 6.57
CA GLN A 228 34.19 -3.49 5.70
C GLN A 228 35.64 -3.59 6.09
N SER A 229 36.13 -2.74 7.03
CA SER A 229 37.47 -2.84 7.57
C SER A 229 37.61 -4.09 8.47
N GLU A 230 38.82 -4.59 8.67
CA GLU A 230 39.06 -5.73 9.55
C GLU A 230 38.50 -5.48 10.97
N LYS A 231 38.77 -4.29 11.52
CA LYS A 231 38.24 -3.88 12.82
C LYS A 231 36.71 -3.73 12.80
N GLY A 232 36.12 -3.18 11.72
CA GLY A 232 34.70 -3.03 11.56
C GLY A 232 33.99 -4.38 11.51
N MET A 233 34.53 -5.33 10.76
CA MET A 233 34.00 -6.71 10.68
C MET A 233 34.05 -7.44 12.03
N ALA A 234 35.15 -7.25 12.80
CA ALA A 234 35.28 -7.84 14.14
C ALA A 234 34.17 -7.30 15.08
N ILE A 235 33.99 -5.99 15.13
CA ILE A 235 32.94 -5.35 15.93
C ILE A 235 31.54 -5.80 15.47
N LEU A 236 31.33 -5.84 14.16
CA LEU A 236 30.02 -6.25 13.60
C LEU A 236 29.66 -7.68 13.97
N LYS A 237 30.61 -8.63 13.97
CA LYS A 237 30.37 -10.01 14.43
C LYS A 237 29.96 -10.07 15.89
N GLU A 238 30.59 -9.28 16.77
CA GLU A 238 30.20 -9.22 18.18
C GLU A 238 28.79 -8.61 18.36
N LEU A 239 28.41 -7.63 17.54
CA LEU A 239 27.04 -7.10 17.50
C LEU A 239 26.05 -8.15 17.00
N LEU A 240 26.39 -8.92 15.96
CA LEU A 240 25.57 -10.02 15.46
C LEU A 240 25.43 -11.14 16.49
N ASP A 241 26.45 -11.43 17.29
CA ASP A 241 26.35 -12.35 18.43
C ASP A 241 25.27 -11.87 19.41
N GLU A 242 25.32 -10.59 19.79
CA GLU A 242 24.34 -10.00 20.69
C GLU A 242 22.90 -10.07 20.11
N VAL A 243 22.73 -9.84 18.80
CA VAL A 243 21.46 -10.02 18.10
C VAL A 243 20.99 -11.47 18.16
N VAL A 244 21.85 -12.43 17.84
CA VAL A 244 21.51 -13.86 17.81
C VAL A 244 21.17 -14.39 19.20
N GLU A 245 21.89 -13.95 20.23
CA GLU A 245 21.67 -14.33 21.62
C GLU A 245 20.33 -13.83 22.19
N ASN A 246 19.86 -12.68 21.72
CA ASN A 246 18.69 -12.01 22.29
C ASN A 246 17.42 -12.13 21.44
N LEU A 247 17.51 -12.38 20.12
CA LEU A 247 16.37 -12.51 19.23
C LEU A 247 16.19 -13.96 18.77
N ASP A 248 15.16 -14.61 19.30
CA ASP A 248 14.79 -15.98 18.89
C ASP A 248 13.97 -15.95 17.59
N VAL A 249 14.66 -15.64 16.50
CA VAL A 249 14.14 -15.57 15.13
C VAL A 249 14.95 -16.46 14.20
N PRO A 250 14.33 -17.09 13.18
CA PRO A 250 15.06 -17.97 12.26
C PRO A 250 15.82 -17.22 11.16
N TYR A 251 15.46 -15.98 10.85
CA TYR A 251 16.03 -15.19 9.77
C TYR A 251 16.63 -13.90 10.30
N ILE A 252 17.75 -13.49 9.68
CA ILE A 252 18.35 -12.15 9.81
C ILE A 252 18.49 -11.58 8.41
N HIS A 253 18.00 -10.35 8.20
CA HIS A 253 18.23 -9.61 6.98
C HIS A 253 19.49 -8.73 7.14
N ILE A 254 20.42 -8.79 6.17
CA ILE A 254 21.71 -8.12 6.24
C ILE A 254 21.84 -6.89 5.31
N GLY A 255 20.72 -6.43 4.73
CA GLY A 255 20.76 -5.31 3.80
C GLY A 255 21.52 -5.60 2.52
N THR A 256 22.63 -4.92 2.29
CA THR A 256 23.59 -5.02 1.18
C THR A 256 23.25 -4.20 -0.06
N ASP A 257 22.29 -3.30 0.00
CA ASP A 257 21.95 -2.38 -1.07
C ASP A 257 22.73 -1.06 -1.01
N GLU A 258 22.67 -0.32 -2.10
CA GLU A 258 23.18 1.06 -2.26
C GLU A 258 24.62 1.31 -1.79
N VAL A 259 25.49 0.31 -1.87
CA VAL A 259 26.87 0.39 -1.37
C VAL A 259 27.89 -0.12 -2.39
N VAL A 260 29.11 0.41 -2.29
CA VAL A 260 30.28 -0.12 -3.00
C VAL A 260 31.02 -1.11 -2.09
N PHE A 261 31.18 -2.34 -2.55
CA PHE A 261 31.91 -3.36 -1.80
C PHE A 261 33.42 -3.20 -2.01
N SER A 262 34.08 -2.58 -1.02
CA SER A 262 35.52 -2.42 -0.99
C SER A 262 36.24 -3.70 -0.55
N ASN A 263 35.55 -4.56 0.23
CA ASN A 263 36.08 -5.85 0.69
C ASN A 263 35.22 -6.99 0.08
N PRO A 264 35.74 -7.76 -0.89
CA PRO A 264 34.99 -8.83 -1.54
C PRO A 264 34.67 -10.03 -0.62
N GLN A 265 35.31 -10.14 0.54
CA GLN A 265 35.04 -11.19 1.51
C GLN A 265 33.97 -10.80 2.53
N PHE A 266 33.57 -9.53 2.59
CA PHE A 266 32.64 -9.02 3.61
C PHE A 266 31.33 -9.79 3.64
N VAL A 267 30.58 -9.80 2.52
CA VAL A 267 29.26 -10.44 2.46
C VAL A 267 29.35 -11.96 2.63
N PRO A 268 30.23 -12.70 1.91
CA PRO A 268 30.38 -14.13 2.13
C PRO A 268 30.70 -14.50 3.57
N GLU A 269 31.53 -13.70 4.24
CA GLU A 269 31.93 -13.95 5.63
C GLU A 269 30.76 -13.68 6.60
N MET A 270 29.99 -12.59 6.43
CA MET A 270 28.83 -12.31 7.28
C MET A 270 27.71 -13.36 7.11
N VAL A 271 27.43 -13.79 5.88
CA VAL A 271 26.47 -14.87 5.61
C VAL A 271 26.91 -16.17 6.28
N SER A 272 28.18 -16.57 6.08
CA SER A 272 28.72 -17.77 6.71
C SER A 272 28.68 -17.69 8.23
N TYR A 273 29.02 -16.53 8.79
CA TYR A 273 29.01 -16.29 10.23
C TYR A 273 27.61 -16.52 10.83
N LEU A 274 26.58 -15.91 10.26
CA LEU A 274 25.21 -16.07 10.71
C LEU A 274 24.68 -17.50 10.53
N ARG A 275 25.02 -18.15 9.41
CA ARG A 275 24.65 -19.56 9.18
C ARG A 275 25.29 -20.50 10.19
N ASN A 276 26.54 -20.27 10.57
CA ASN A 276 27.22 -21.03 11.63
C ASN A 276 26.58 -20.85 13.02
N LYS A 277 25.82 -19.76 13.21
CA LYS A 277 24.98 -19.51 14.40
C LYS A 277 23.56 -20.06 14.26
N GLY A 278 23.28 -20.84 13.21
CA GLY A 278 21.97 -21.46 12.95
C GLY A 278 20.91 -20.52 12.39
N LYS A 279 21.30 -19.33 11.88
CA LYS A 279 20.37 -18.37 11.26
C LYS A 279 20.37 -18.53 9.75
N LYS A 280 19.22 -18.31 9.15
CA LYS A 280 19.05 -18.10 7.70
C LYS A 280 19.21 -16.64 7.37
N VAL A 281 19.76 -16.33 6.20
CA VAL A 281 20.14 -14.98 5.82
C VAL A 281 19.34 -14.51 4.62
N ILE A 282 18.83 -13.27 4.71
CA ILE A 282 18.13 -12.55 3.64
C ILE A 282 18.95 -11.31 3.29
N SER A 283 18.88 -10.88 2.04
CA SER A 283 19.62 -9.72 1.55
C SER A 283 18.84 -9.01 0.44
N TRP A 284 19.03 -7.71 0.27
CA TRP A 284 18.46 -6.94 -0.82
C TRP A 284 19.03 -7.34 -2.19
N ASN A 285 18.20 -7.24 -3.23
CA ASN A 285 18.60 -7.42 -4.63
C ASN A 285 17.93 -6.31 -5.49
N PRO A 286 18.68 -5.46 -6.22
CA PRO A 286 20.13 -5.48 -6.37
C PRO A 286 20.89 -5.15 -5.09
N GLY A 287 22.06 -5.74 -4.97
CA GLY A 287 23.01 -5.66 -3.88
C GLY A 287 24.18 -6.58 -4.21
N TRP A 288 24.60 -7.40 -3.27
CA TRP A 288 25.58 -8.44 -3.55
C TRP A 288 25.03 -9.50 -4.53
N GLN A 289 25.89 -9.98 -5.43
CA GLN A 289 25.51 -11.01 -6.41
C GLN A 289 25.75 -12.41 -5.82
N TYR A 290 24.69 -13.18 -5.65
CA TYR A 290 24.74 -14.53 -5.09
C TYR A 290 24.58 -15.59 -6.17
N LYS A 291 25.20 -16.76 -5.91
CA LYS A 291 24.86 -18.02 -6.59
C LYS A 291 23.89 -18.82 -5.72
N ALA A 292 23.18 -19.77 -6.35
CA ALA A 292 22.32 -20.72 -5.62
C ALA A 292 23.10 -21.41 -4.49
N GLY A 293 22.52 -21.42 -3.29
CA GLY A 293 23.14 -21.96 -2.08
C GLY A 293 24.01 -20.97 -1.28
N GLU A 294 24.40 -19.82 -1.83
CA GLU A 294 25.19 -18.82 -1.10
C GLU A 294 24.34 -17.95 -0.17
N ILE A 295 23.05 -17.81 -0.42
CA ILE A 295 22.09 -17.08 0.40
C ILE A 295 20.80 -17.90 0.58
N ASP A 296 20.03 -17.64 1.62
CA ASP A 296 18.79 -18.37 1.87
C ASP A 296 17.58 -17.75 1.18
N MET A 297 17.60 -16.41 0.96
CA MET A 297 16.55 -15.68 0.26
C MET A 297 17.04 -14.30 -0.16
N THR A 298 16.50 -13.75 -1.25
CA THR A 298 16.71 -12.35 -1.64
C THR A 298 15.41 -11.58 -1.66
N GLN A 299 15.48 -10.28 -1.31
CA GLN A 299 14.36 -9.34 -1.37
C GLN A 299 14.60 -8.34 -2.48
N LEU A 300 13.71 -8.34 -3.48
CA LEU A 300 13.85 -7.48 -4.66
C LEU A 300 13.30 -6.09 -4.32
N TRP A 301 14.15 -5.04 -4.38
CA TRP A 301 13.73 -3.68 -4.04
C TRP A 301 13.67 -2.72 -5.22
N SER A 302 14.36 -3.02 -6.32
CA SER A 302 14.47 -2.16 -7.49
C SER A 302 14.05 -2.90 -8.76
N TYR A 303 13.60 -2.17 -9.78
CA TYR A 303 13.30 -2.73 -11.10
C TYR A 303 14.48 -3.50 -11.73
N ARG A 304 15.71 -3.21 -11.29
CA ARG A 304 16.92 -3.92 -11.71
C ARG A 304 17.09 -5.29 -11.04
N GLY A 305 16.41 -5.52 -9.89
CA GLY A 305 16.43 -6.80 -9.18
C GLY A 305 15.68 -7.88 -9.97
N LYS A 306 16.24 -9.09 -10.00
CA LYS A 306 15.66 -10.23 -10.71
C LYS A 306 15.66 -11.45 -9.80
N ALA A 307 14.54 -12.18 -9.78
CA ALA A 307 14.50 -13.50 -9.17
C ALA A 307 15.46 -14.44 -9.92
N GLN A 308 16.16 -15.27 -9.17
CA GLN A 308 17.14 -16.22 -9.69
C GLN A 308 16.72 -17.63 -9.33
N LYS A 309 16.81 -18.56 -10.26
CA LYS A 309 16.50 -19.98 -10.02
C LYS A 309 17.38 -20.54 -8.88
N GLY A 310 16.75 -21.21 -7.92
CA GLY A 310 17.41 -21.79 -6.76
C GLY A 310 17.74 -20.81 -5.63
N ILE A 311 17.26 -19.55 -5.74
CA ILE A 311 17.29 -18.56 -4.65
C ILE A 311 15.88 -18.04 -4.44
N PRO A 312 15.19 -18.40 -3.35
CA PRO A 312 13.87 -17.86 -3.08
C PRO A 312 13.86 -16.34 -3.06
N ALA A 313 12.90 -15.73 -3.76
CA ALA A 313 12.80 -14.28 -3.86
C ALA A 313 11.53 -13.74 -3.17
N ILE A 314 11.67 -12.58 -2.53
CA ILE A 314 10.57 -11.76 -2.02
C ILE A 314 10.43 -10.54 -2.94
N ASP A 315 9.22 -10.19 -3.34
CA ASP A 315 8.94 -9.02 -4.17
C ASP A 315 8.63 -7.80 -3.31
N SER A 316 9.51 -6.80 -3.35
CA SER A 316 9.26 -5.47 -2.82
C SER A 316 9.40 -4.39 -3.89
N LYS A 317 9.68 -4.80 -5.14
CA LYS A 317 9.72 -3.86 -6.27
C LYS A 317 8.36 -3.21 -6.45
N PHE A 318 8.35 -1.88 -6.54
CA PHE A 318 7.12 -1.12 -6.68
C PHE A 318 6.08 -1.31 -5.55
N HIS A 319 6.44 -2.01 -4.50
CA HIS A 319 5.60 -2.20 -3.30
C HIS A 319 5.99 -1.24 -2.16
N TYR A 320 6.70 -0.16 -2.46
CA TYR A 320 6.96 0.91 -1.51
C TYR A 320 5.77 1.87 -1.48
N ILE A 321 5.21 2.08 -0.30
CA ILE A 321 4.00 2.90 -0.13
C ILE A 321 4.27 4.36 0.23
N ASN A 322 5.54 4.73 0.36
CA ASN A 322 5.96 6.06 0.83
C ASN A 322 6.18 7.10 -0.29
N HIS A 323 5.90 6.78 -1.56
CA HIS A 323 6.28 7.67 -2.67
C HIS A 323 5.14 8.20 -3.52
N PHE A 324 3.91 7.69 -3.40
CA PHE A 324 2.97 7.73 -4.50
C PHE A 324 1.56 8.19 -4.10
N ASP A 325 0.65 8.22 -5.06
CA ASP A 325 -0.73 8.59 -4.87
C ASP A 325 -1.54 7.47 -4.22
N ALA A 326 -2.39 7.82 -3.27
CA ALA A 326 -3.18 6.86 -2.50
C ALA A 326 -4.16 6.03 -3.33
N PHE A 327 -4.65 6.60 -4.43
CA PHE A 327 -5.69 5.98 -5.26
C PHE A 327 -5.09 5.19 -6.42
N ALA A 328 -4.22 5.83 -7.20
CA ALA A 328 -3.61 5.21 -8.37
C ALA A 328 -2.70 4.03 -7.99
N ASP A 329 -1.89 4.17 -6.92
CA ASP A 329 -1.00 3.10 -6.50
C ASP A 329 -1.72 1.93 -5.85
N LEU A 330 -2.87 2.17 -5.24
CA LEU A 330 -3.72 1.07 -4.76
C LEU A 330 -4.19 0.17 -5.92
N VAL A 331 -4.52 0.78 -7.07
CA VAL A 331 -4.86 0.03 -8.30
C VAL A 331 -3.69 -0.82 -8.75
N ALA A 332 -2.49 -0.23 -8.81
CA ALA A 332 -1.27 -0.96 -9.19
C ALA A 332 -0.96 -2.09 -8.21
N LEU A 333 -1.03 -1.83 -6.91
CA LEU A 333 -0.72 -2.82 -5.87
C LEU A 333 -1.71 -3.99 -5.90
N TYR A 334 -3.01 -3.72 -6.06
CA TYR A 334 -4.03 -4.76 -6.18
C TYR A 334 -3.88 -5.58 -7.45
N ASN A 335 -3.62 -4.94 -8.60
CA ASN A 335 -3.50 -5.61 -9.89
C ASN A 335 -2.15 -6.32 -10.08
N SER A 336 -1.16 -6.02 -9.26
CA SER A 336 0.19 -6.55 -9.38
C SER A 336 0.23 -8.08 -9.29
N ARG A 337 0.88 -8.70 -10.28
CA ARG A 337 1.23 -10.11 -10.24
C ARG A 337 2.57 -10.27 -9.53
N ILE A 338 2.55 -10.71 -8.28
CA ILE A 338 3.74 -10.85 -7.43
C ILE A 338 4.79 -11.73 -8.15
N LEU A 339 6.02 -11.24 -8.28
CA LEU A 339 7.12 -11.92 -9.00
C LEU A 339 6.75 -12.40 -10.41
N ASN A 340 5.72 -11.81 -11.00
CA ASN A 340 5.14 -12.19 -12.31
C ASN A 340 4.58 -13.62 -12.39
N VAL A 341 4.20 -14.20 -11.25
CA VAL A 341 3.55 -15.51 -11.16
C VAL A 341 2.17 -15.40 -10.51
N SER A 342 1.25 -16.30 -10.84
CA SER A 342 -0.10 -16.30 -10.24
C SER A 342 -0.12 -16.90 -8.83
N GLN A 343 0.87 -17.70 -8.50
CA GLN A 343 1.01 -18.41 -7.23
C GLN A 343 2.49 -18.65 -6.95
N GLY A 344 2.87 -18.62 -5.68
CA GLY A 344 4.23 -18.87 -5.25
C GLY A 344 4.67 -20.33 -5.38
N ASP A 345 5.96 -20.53 -5.43
CA ASP A 345 6.66 -21.81 -5.45
C ASP A 345 7.97 -21.71 -4.65
N ASP A 346 8.91 -22.62 -4.85
CA ASP A 346 10.18 -22.62 -4.12
C ASP A 346 11.04 -21.40 -4.41
N ASP A 347 11.03 -20.88 -5.64
CA ASP A 347 11.79 -19.69 -6.05
C ASP A 347 11.02 -18.39 -5.83
N HIS A 348 9.70 -18.43 -5.76
CA HIS A 348 8.81 -17.26 -5.64
C HIS A 348 8.11 -17.26 -4.28
N ALA A 349 8.78 -16.67 -3.27
CA ALA A 349 8.31 -16.75 -1.89
C ALA A 349 7.06 -15.89 -1.61
N GLY A 350 6.95 -14.72 -2.20
CA GLY A 350 5.84 -13.79 -1.98
C GLY A 350 6.26 -12.33 -2.05
N ALA A 351 5.58 -11.46 -1.28
CA ALA A 351 5.85 -10.03 -1.30
C ALA A 351 5.86 -9.40 0.09
N ILE A 352 6.62 -8.31 0.20
CA ILE A 352 6.64 -7.41 1.36
C ILE A 352 6.43 -5.99 0.86
N ILE A 353 5.40 -5.29 1.34
CA ILE A 353 5.30 -3.84 1.12
C ILE A 353 6.23 -3.12 2.10
N GLY A 354 6.90 -2.09 1.62
CA GLY A 354 7.87 -1.32 2.39
C GLY A 354 7.39 0.10 2.69
N LEU A 355 7.54 0.51 3.94
CA LEU A 355 7.35 1.88 4.37
C LEU A 355 8.70 2.45 4.78
N TRP A 356 9.26 3.32 3.92
CA TRP A 356 10.49 4.04 4.20
C TRP A 356 10.20 5.42 4.76
N ASN A 357 10.90 5.80 5.83
CA ASN A 357 10.75 7.07 6.52
C ASN A 357 11.81 8.09 6.08
N ASP A 358 11.99 8.27 4.75
CA ASP A 358 12.94 9.23 4.18
C ASP A 358 12.68 10.64 4.74
N ARG A 359 11.42 11.04 4.80
CA ARG A 359 10.99 12.29 5.41
C ARG A 359 10.72 12.12 6.89
N TYR A 360 11.08 13.13 7.65
CA TYR A 360 10.73 13.17 9.05
C TYR A 360 9.30 13.67 9.24
N ILE A 361 8.48 12.84 9.85
CA ILE A 361 7.10 13.16 10.19
C ILE A 361 6.92 13.03 11.69
N ARG A 362 6.38 14.08 12.30
CA ARG A 362 6.07 14.07 13.74
C ARG A 362 4.81 13.26 14.00
N GLY A 363 4.91 12.33 14.93
CA GLY A 363 3.82 11.46 15.37
C GLY A 363 3.71 10.17 14.56
N GLU A 364 3.79 9.08 15.26
CA GLU A 364 3.84 7.72 14.69
C GLU A 364 2.64 7.40 13.79
N ARG A 365 1.44 7.75 14.22
CA ARG A 365 0.21 7.57 13.43
C ARG A 365 0.18 8.41 12.15
N ASN A 366 0.83 9.56 12.16
CA ASN A 366 0.94 10.41 10.97
C ASN A 366 1.77 9.74 9.87
N ILE A 367 2.75 8.92 10.24
CA ILE A 367 3.54 8.12 9.31
C ILE A 367 2.62 7.16 8.52
N LEU A 368 1.69 6.51 9.19
CA LEU A 368 0.75 5.58 8.56
C LEU A 368 -0.25 6.29 7.64
N ILE A 369 -0.72 7.48 8.02
CA ILE A 369 -1.62 8.29 7.18
C ILE A 369 -0.90 8.72 5.92
N GLN A 370 0.28 9.30 6.07
CA GLN A 370 1.07 9.81 4.95
C GLN A 370 1.35 8.74 3.90
N ASN A 371 1.58 7.52 4.35
CA ASN A 371 1.98 6.43 3.48
C ASN A 371 0.81 5.52 3.06
N ASN A 372 -0.42 5.92 3.32
CA ASN A 372 -1.62 5.15 2.93
C ASN A 372 -1.58 3.69 3.40
N PHE A 373 -1.06 3.45 4.59
CA PHE A 373 -0.84 2.12 5.14
C PHE A 373 -2.07 1.22 5.07
N TYR A 374 -3.25 1.72 5.50
CA TYR A 374 -4.45 0.89 5.64
C TYR A 374 -4.95 0.31 4.32
N PRO A 375 -5.20 1.11 3.25
CA PRO A 375 -5.64 0.54 1.98
C PRO A 375 -4.55 -0.33 1.34
N ALA A 376 -3.28 0.07 1.45
CA ALA A 376 -2.16 -0.65 0.84
C ALA A 376 -1.95 -2.04 1.47
N MET A 377 -2.00 -2.15 2.82
CA MET A 377 -1.87 -3.45 3.48
C MET A 377 -3.01 -4.40 3.12
N LEU A 378 -4.24 -3.89 2.96
CA LEU A 378 -5.40 -4.71 2.57
C LEU A 378 -5.28 -5.20 1.12
N ALA A 379 -4.76 -4.36 0.20
CA ALA A 379 -4.49 -4.77 -1.17
C ALA A 379 -3.42 -5.86 -1.25
N LEU A 380 -2.33 -5.72 -0.49
CA LEU A 380 -1.32 -6.77 -0.42
C LEU A 380 -1.86 -8.05 0.21
N ALA A 381 -2.60 -7.94 1.31
CA ALA A 381 -3.21 -9.08 1.98
C ALA A 381 -4.09 -9.88 1.01
N GLU A 382 -4.97 -9.21 0.29
CA GLU A 382 -5.81 -9.83 -0.75
C GLU A 382 -4.95 -10.50 -1.83
N ARG A 383 -4.00 -9.75 -2.41
CA ARG A 383 -3.20 -10.23 -3.53
C ARG A 383 -2.28 -11.39 -3.15
N SER A 384 -1.61 -11.30 -2.04
CA SER A 384 -0.67 -12.33 -1.60
C SER A 384 -1.36 -13.59 -1.05
N TRP A 385 -2.58 -13.44 -0.51
CA TRP A 385 -3.39 -14.56 -0.07
C TRP A 385 -4.10 -15.26 -1.23
N LYS A 386 -4.82 -14.48 -2.07
CA LYS A 386 -5.61 -15.00 -3.19
C LYS A 386 -4.74 -15.45 -4.37
N GLY A 387 -3.61 -14.79 -4.59
CA GLY A 387 -2.80 -14.98 -5.78
C GLY A 387 -3.37 -14.28 -7.02
N GLY A 388 -2.91 -14.64 -8.18
CA GLY A 388 -3.32 -14.05 -9.46
C GLY A 388 -2.67 -12.69 -9.69
N GLY A 389 -3.47 -11.70 -10.05
CA GLY A 389 -3.04 -10.41 -10.55
C GLY A 389 -3.15 -10.35 -12.07
N SER A 390 -3.36 -9.17 -12.63
CA SER A 390 -3.54 -9.00 -14.07
C SER A 390 -2.21 -8.98 -14.79
N GLU A 391 -1.27 -8.19 -14.30
CA GLU A 391 0.04 -7.98 -14.88
C GLU A 391 1.03 -7.54 -13.81
N TYR A 392 2.30 -7.77 -14.08
CA TYR A 392 3.37 -7.17 -13.31
C TYR A 392 3.58 -5.75 -13.84
N PHE A 393 3.52 -4.72 -13.09
CA PHE A 393 3.67 -3.27 -13.36
C PHE A 393 3.78 -2.76 -14.80
N ASP A 394 4.30 -3.56 -15.73
CA ASP A 394 4.68 -3.22 -17.09
C ASP A 394 3.53 -3.21 -18.10
N GLY A 395 2.33 -3.59 -17.69
CA GLY A 395 1.17 -3.63 -18.57
C GLY A 395 0.20 -2.45 -18.38
N LYS A 396 -0.62 -2.51 -17.34
CA LYS A 396 -1.67 -1.52 -17.07
C LYS A 396 -1.35 -0.61 -15.86
N GLY A 397 -0.38 -0.98 -15.06
CA GLY A 397 0.15 -0.17 -13.97
C GLY A 397 -0.93 0.37 -13.02
N THR A 398 -1.03 1.69 -12.97
CA THR A 398 -1.91 2.43 -12.07
C THR A 398 -3.31 2.71 -12.63
N MET A 399 -3.63 2.27 -13.85
CA MET A 399 -4.87 2.61 -14.54
C MET A 399 -5.93 1.54 -14.39
N LEU A 400 -7.16 1.98 -14.13
CA LEU A 400 -8.34 1.14 -14.24
C LEU A 400 -8.82 1.06 -15.71
N PRO A 401 -9.29 -0.11 -16.17
CA PRO A 401 -10.00 -0.20 -17.44
C PRO A 401 -11.18 0.76 -17.50
N THR A 402 -11.38 1.42 -18.65
CA THR A 402 -12.53 2.34 -18.84
C THR A 402 -13.83 1.64 -19.21
N ASP A 403 -13.76 0.38 -19.64
CA ASP A 403 -14.92 -0.50 -19.75
C ASP A 403 -15.19 -1.14 -18.38
N THR A 404 -16.31 -0.79 -17.77
CA THR A 404 -16.74 -1.33 -16.48
C THR A 404 -17.14 -2.81 -16.55
N ASN A 405 -17.26 -3.40 -17.75
CA ASN A 405 -17.45 -4.83 -17.95
C ASN A 405 -16.16 -5.62 -17.99
N ASP A 406 -15.02 -4.95 -18.12
CA ASP A 406 -13.71 -5.60 -18.08
C ASP A 406 -13.54 -6.40 -16.77
N PRO A 407 -13.09 -7.66 -16.83
CA PRO A 407 -12.88 -8.48 -15.64
C PRO A 407 -11.93 -7.86 -14.61
N ILE A 408 -10.90 -7.13 -15.05
CA ILE A 408 -9.94 -6.46 -14.15
C ILE A 408 -10.64 -5.33 -13.40
N PHE A 409 -11.47 -4.54 -14.09
CA PHE A 409 -12.29 -3.52 -13.45
C PHE A 409 -13.23 -4.12 -12.40
N LYS A 410 -13.97 -5.18 -12.76
CA LYS A 410 -14.91 -5.84 -11.84
C LYS A 410 -14.23 -6.43 -10.61
N GLN A 411 -13.04 -7.02 -10.78
CA GLN A 411 -12.28 -7.57 -9.67
C GLN A 411 -11.81 -6.47 -8.72
N PHE A 412 -11.30 -5.36 -9.26
CA PHE A 412 -10.90 -4.22 -8.42
C PHE A 412 -12.10 -3.59 -7.73
N ALA A 413 -13.23 -3.41 -8.42
CA ALA A 413 -14.44 -2.83 -7.85
C ALA A 413 -15.03 -3.71 -6.71
N ASP A 414 -14.96 -5.04 -6.83
CA ASP A 414 -15.36 -5.94 -5.75
C ASP A 414 -14.41 -5.83 -4.54
N PHE A 415 -13.10 -5.82 -4.79
CA PHE A 415 -12.12 -5.59 -3.74
C PHE A 415 -12.34 -4.23 -3.05
N GLU A 416 -12.49 -3.15 -3.81
CA GLU A 416 -12.75 -1.79 -3.30
C GLU A 416 -14.01 -1.75 -2.42
N ARG A 417 -15.10 -2.40 -2.85
CA ARG A 417 -16.35 -2.51 -2.09
C ARG A 417 -16.12 -3.20 -0.75
N ARG A 418 -15.39 -4.32 -0.72
CA ARG A 418 -15.06 -5.06 0.51
C ARG A 418 -14.14 -4.25 1.41
N MET A 419 -13.08 -3.68 0.86
CA MET A 419 -12.14 -2.81 1.58
C MET A 419 -12.85 -1.60 2.21
N TYR A 420 -13.73 -0.93 1.46
CA TYR A 420 -14.49 0.21 1.97
C TYR A 420 -15.47 -0.19 3.07
N TRP A 421 -16.07 -1.38 2.97
CA TRP A 421 -16.87 -1.93 4.06
C TRP A 421 -16.03 -2.12 5.32
N HIS A 422 -14.82 -2.70 5.22
CA HIS A 422 -13.90 -2.83 6.35
C HIS A 422 -13.52 -1.47 6.93
N LYS A 423 -13.22 -0.47 6.10
CA LYS A 423 -12.99 0.90 6.57
C LYS A 423 -14.09 1.38 7.50
N THR A 424 -15.35 1.22 7.09
CA THR A 424 -16.49 1.78 7.80
C THR A 424 -16.96 0.93 9.00
N HIS A 425 -16.52 -0.31 9.15
CA HIS A 425 -16.95 -1.24 10.20
C HIS A 425 -15.84 -1.68 11.14
N HIS A 426 -14.63 -1.87 10.65
CA HIS A 426 -13.50 -2.36 11.43
C HIS A 426 -12.40 -1.32 11.70
N PHE A 427 -12.32 -0.27 10.90
CA PHE A 427 -11.31 0.78 11.02
C PHE A 427 -11.90 2.13 11.45
N THR A 428 -13.02 2.14 12.16
CA THR A 428 -13.74 3.37 12.53
C THR A 428 -12.92 4.34 13.39
N THR A 429 -11.93 3.85 14.12
CA THR A 429 -11.01 4.64 14.96
C THR A 429 -9.64 4.86 14.32
N GLU A 430 -9.41 4.27 13.15
CA GLU A 430 -8.14 4.38 12.43
C GLU A 430 -8.20 5.50 11.39
N PRO A 431 -7.06 6.17 11.14
CA PRO A 431 -6.99 7.24 10.15
C PRO A 431 -6.93 6.69 8.71
N PHE A 432 -7.94 5.96 8.32
CA PHE A 432 -8.06 5.32 7.01
C PHE A 432 -8.66 6.30 5.99
N ALA A 433 -7.80 7.07 5.33
CA ALA A 433 -8.21 8.08 4.36
C ALA A 433 -8.37 7.48 2.96
N TYR A 434 -9.57 7.03 2.64
CA TYR A 434 -9.94 6.49 1.34
C TYR A 434 -11.44 6.63 1.08
N VAL A 435 -11.82 6.86 -0.18
CA VAL A 435 -13.20 6.80 -0.66
C VAL A 435 -13.24 6.01 -1.97
N PRO A 436 -14.38 5.38 -2.34
CA PRO A 436 -14.47 4.64 -3.59
C PRO A 436 -14.11 5.51 -4.81
N GLN A 437 -13.29 4.97 -5.70
CA GLN A 437 -12.81 5.66 -6.90
C GLN A 437 -13.33 5.05 -8.21
N THR A 438 -13.89 3.86 -8.18
CA THR A 438 -14.35 3.15 -9.37
C THR A 438 -15.53 3.84 -10.07
N ASN A 439 -16.20 4.78 -9.40
CA ASN A 439 -17.26 5.60 -9.96
C ASN A 439 -16.80 7.01 -10.39
N VAL A 440 -15.53 7.38 -10.16
CA VAL A 440 -15.01 8.70 -10.52
C VAL A 440 -14.49 8.67 -11.95
N VAL A 441 -15.18 9.35 -12.85
CA VAL A 441 -14.92 9.32 -14.29
C VAL A 441 -14.43 10.66 -14.78
N TRP A 442 -13.43 10.65 -15.65
CA TRP A 442 -12.81 11.83 -16.24
C TRP A 442 -12.77 11.77 -17.76
N ARG A 443 -12.78 12.94 -18.40
CA ARG A 443 -12.27 13.18 -19.74
C ARG A 443 -10.95 13.93 -19.64
N ILE A 444 -9.89 13.40 -20.22
CA ILE A 444 -8.54 13.99 -20.21
C ILE A 444 -8.14 14.27 -21.66
N THR A 445 -7.70 15.49 -21.95
CA THR A 445 -7.30 15.90 -23.31
C THR A 445 -5.97 15.26 -23.72
N ASP A 446 -5.73 15.17 -25.01
CA ASP A 446 -4.35 15.16 -25.51
C ASP A 446 -3.62 16.38 -24.93
N ALA A 447 -2.33 16.27 -24.68
CA ALA A 447 -1.56 17.34 -24.08
C ALA A 447 -1.16 18.40 -25.11
N PHE A 448 -1.41 19.66 -24.79
CA PHE A 448 -1.06 20.82 -25.63
C PHE A 448 0.40 21.23 -25.37
N PRO A 449 1.22 21.52 -26.39
CA PRO A 449 2.56 22.05 -26.18
C PRO A 449 2.52 23.45 -25.56
N ASN A 450 3.15 23.63 -24.39
CA ASN A 450 3.22 24.91 -23.70
C ASN A 450 4.56 25.64 -23.90
N ASN A 451 5.52 24.98 -24.56
CA ASN A 451 6.84 25.54 -24.87
C ASN A 451 7.57 26.11 -23.64
N GLY A 452 7.36 25.50 -22.46
CA GLY A 452 7.89 25.97 -21.17
C GLY A 452 7.08 27.08 -20.49
N ASN A 453 6.04 27.63 -21.14
CA ASN A 453 5.12 28.59 -20.53
C ASN A 453 3.98 27.85 -19.79
N LEU A 454 4.22 27.48 -18.56
CA LEU A 454 3.25 26.77 -17.73
C LEU A 454 1.95 27.53 -17.47
N ALA A 455 1.95 28.84 -17.65
CA ALA A 455 0.76 29.69 -17.48
C ALA A 455 -0.12 29.74 -18.74
N GLN A 456 0.36 29.27 -19.89
CA GLN A 456 -0.36 29.36 -21.17
C GLN A 456 -1.75 28.75 -21.07
N SER A 457 -2.75 29.46 -21.57
CA SER A 457 -4.15 29.01 -21.64
C SER A 457 -4.44 28.34 -22.97
N PHE A 458 -5.30 27.31 -22.92
CA PHE A 458 -5.68 26.52 -24.10
C PHE A 458 -7.22 26.44 -24.23
N PRO A 459 -7.75 25.96 -25.35
CA PRO A 459 -9.19 25.96 -25.64
C PRO A 459 -10.09 25.30 -24.56
N PRO A 460 -9.68 24.29 -23.79
CA PRO A 460 -10.51 23.72 -22.72
C PRO A 460 -10.91 24.72 -21.61
N GLU A 461 -10.12 25.77 -21.38
CA GLU A 461 -10.47 26.83 -20.42
C GLU A 461 -11.66 27.69 -20.87
N LYS A 462 -12.00 27.67 -22.18
CA LYS A 462 -13.14 28.42 -22.74
C LYS A 462 -14.42 27.60 -22.80
N ALA A 463 -14.30 26.32 -23.21
CA ALA A 463 -15.45 25.43 -23.32
C ALA A 463 -14.98 23.96 -23.29
N LEU A 464 -15.73 23.10 -22.59
CA LEU A 464 -15.49 21.66 -22.57
C LEU A 464 -16.08 21.01 -23.81
N LYS A 465 -15.25 20.23 -24.53
CA LYS A 465 -15.61 19.52 -25.77
C LYS A 465 -14.89 18.18 -25.83
N GLU A 466 -15.35 17.28 -26.68
CA GLU A 466 -14.69 15.99 -26.93
C GLU A 466 -13.41 16.13 -27.78
N SER A 467 -13.30 17.21 -28.56
CA SER A 467 -12.10 17.55 -29.33
C SER A 467 -11.94 19.06 -29.50
N TYR A 468 -10.71 19.48 -29.73
CA TYR A 468 -10.30 20.87 -29.84
C TYR A 468 -9.41 21.05 -31.04
N SER A 469 -9.63 22.13 -31.83
CA SER A 469 -8.67 22.58 -32.83
C SER A 469 -7.77 23.66 -32.21
N TYR A 470 -6.48 23.49 -32.30
CA TYR A 470 -5.48 24.45 -31.83
C TYR A 470 -4.23 24.39 -32.74
N GLU A 471 -3.80 25.54 -33.25
CA GLU A 471 -2.64 25.68 -34.15
C GLU A 471 -2.62 24.64 -35.30
N GLY A 472 -3.79 24.45 -35.94
CA GLY A 472 -3.94 23.56 -37.08
C GLY A 472 -3.95 22.06 -36.76
N LYS A 473 -3.92 21.68 -35.47
CA LYS A 473 -4.00 20.30 -35.01
C LYS A 473 -5.31 20.07 -34.23
N THR A 474 -5.79 18.81 -34.23
CA THR A 474 -6.91 18.36 -33.45
C THR A 474 -6.41 17.60 -32.24
N TYR A 475 -6.91 17.97 -31.07
CA TYR A 475 -6.64 17.35 -29.77
C TYR A 475 -7.91 16.70 -29.28
N HIS A 476 -7.86 15.41 -29.01
CA HIS A 476 -9.01 14.62 -28.53
C HIS A 476 -9.02 14.50 -27.03
N THR A 477 -10.16 14.08 -26.48
CA THR A 477 -10.28 13.69 -25.10
C THR A 477 -10.45 12.20 -24.97
N HIS A 478 -9.90 11.65 -23.88
CA HIS A 478 -9.95 10.21 -23.60
C HIS A 478 -10.52 9.99 -22.20
N LYS A 479 -11.29 8.92 -22.05
CA LYS A 479 -11.88 8.54 -20.78
C LYS A 479 -10.82 7.97 -19.83
N ALA A 480 -10.94 8.30 -18.53
CA ALA A 480 -10.19 7.69 -17.45
C ALA A 480 -11.12 7.46 -16.24
N ILE A 481 -10.79 6.48 -15.39
CA ILE A 481 -11.52 6.18 -14.16
C ILE A 481 -10.53 6.14 -13.00
N GLY A 482 -10.86 6.81 -11.91
CA GLY A 482 -10.06 6.88 -10.69
C GLY A 482 -10.12 8.24 -10.03
N ALA A 483 -9.89 8.31 -8.73
CA ALA A 483 -9.77 9.56 -7.99
C ALA A 483 -8.37 10.16 -8.09
N GLY A 484 -7.34 9.34 -8.29
CA GLY A 484 -5.97 9.73 -8.57
C GLY A 484 -5.52 9.19 -9.94
N ILE A 485 -4.97 10.06 -10.79
CA ILE A 485 -4.54 9.72 -12.14
C ILE A 485 -3.10 10.18 -12.37
N TYR A 486 -2.22 9.24 -12.70
CA TYR A 486 -0.92 9.57 -13.28
C TYR A 486 -1.07 9.88 -14.76
N LEU A 487 -0.74 11.11 -15.17
CA LEU A 487 -0.57 11.45 -16.60
C LEU A 487 0.76 10.88 -17.10
N ARG A 488 1.79 10.95 -16.26
CA ARG A 488 3.07 10.28 -16.40
C ARG A 488 3.50 9.76 -15.04
N HIS A 489 3.85 8.48 -14.94
CA HIS A 489 4.40 7.94 -13.72
C HIS A 489 5.81 8.52 -13.46
N THR A 490 6.19 8.70 -12.20
CA THR A 490 7.52 9.24 -11.83
C THR A 490 8.65 8.38 -12.35
N TRP A 491 8.47 7.08 -12.45
CA TRP A 491 9.44 6.15 -13.03
C TRP A 491 9.34 6.03 -14.56
N GLY A 492 8.68 6.97 -15.21
CA GLY A 492 8.67 7.15 -16.65
C GLY A 492 8.19 5.92 -17.40
N GLU A 493 9.07 5.35 -18.23
CA GLU A 493 8.77 4.22 -19.11
C GLU A 493 8.57 2.88 -18.38
N LEU A 494 8.98 2.79 -17.10
CA LEU A 494 8.92 1.55 -16.36
C LEU A 494 7.50 1.20 -15.86
N VAL A 495 6.68 2.23 -15.62
CA VAL A 495 5.31 2.04 -15.15
C VAL A 495 4.37 2.82 -16.07
N PRO A 496 3.44 2.13 -16.74
CA PRO A 496 2.47 2.77 -17.62
C PRO A 496 1.61 3.77 -16.86
N ALA A 497 1.26 4.84 -17.55
CA ALA A 497 0.38 5.89 -17.08
C ALA A 497 -0.59 6.29 -18.19
N PHE A 498 -1.42 7.31 -17.96
CA PHE A 498 -2.42 7.73 -18.94
C PHE A 498 -1.83 8.03 -20.33
N TYR A 499 -0.74 8.81 -20.40
CA TYR A 499 -0.03 9.01 -21.67
C TYR A 499 1.01 7.92 -21.89
N LYS A 500 0.91 7.21 -23.00
CA LYS A 500 1.90 6.21 -23.41
C LYS A 500 3.28 6.82 -23.70
N ASN A 501 3.27 8.00 -24.34
CA ASN A 501 4.48 8.72 -24.73
C ASN A 501 4.40 10.18 -24.21
N PRO A 502 4.48 10.41 -22.88
CA PRO A 502 4.37 11.74 -22.32
C PRO A 502 5.53 12.62 -22.78
N GLN A 503 5.24 13.87 -23.11
CA GLN A 503 6.25 14.84 -23.51
C GLN A 503 6.40 15.93 -22.46
N PRO A 504 7.62 16.40 -22.16
CA PRO A 504 7.84 17.57 -21.32
C PRO A 504 7.30 18.83 -21.99
N ASN A 505 7.12 19.91 -21.21
CA ASN A 505 6.63 21.18 -21.70
C ASN A 505 5.25 21.10 -22.39
N HIS A 506 4.33 20.37 -21.74
CA HIS A 506 2.96 20.22 -22.20
C HIS A 506 1.96 20.52 -21.07
N THR A 507 0.74 20.87 -21.45
CA THR A 507 -0.39 21.09 -20.54
C THR A 507 -1.53 20.16 -20.94
N ALA A 508 -2.00 19.36 -19.98
CA ALA A 508 -3.21 18.57 -20.10
C ALA A 508 -4.36 19.25 -19.37
N TYR A 509 -5.59 18.86 -19.73
CA TYR A 509 -6.79 19.21 -19.00
C TYR A 509 -7.57 17.95 -18.66
N ALA A 510 -8.11 17.90 -17.45
CA ALA A 510 -9.04 16.84 -17.05
C ALA A 510 -10.36 17.49 -16.62
N TYR A 511 -11.50 16.94 -17.04
CA TYR A 511 -12.80 17.41 -16.62
C TYR A 511 -13.76 16.27 -16.34
N THR A 512 -14.72 16.57 -15.47
CA THR A 512 -15.83 15.67 -15.13
C THR A 512 -17.08 16.50 -14.83
N TYR A 513 -18.24 15.87 -14.99
CA TYR A 513 -19.51 16.39 -14.52
C TYR A 513 -19.95 15.59 -13.30
N VAL A 514 -20.46 16.28 -12.29
CA VAL A 514 -20.90 15.67 -11.04
C VAL A 514 -22.36 16.04 -10.77
N TYR A 515 -23.23 15.07 -10.79
CA TYR A 515 -24.63 15.27 -10.42
C TYR A 515 -24.80 15.20 -8.90
N SER A 516 -25.43 16.22 -8.35
CA SER A 516 -25.86 16.27 -6.96
C SER A 516 -27.39 16.35 -6.88
N PRO A 517 -28.07 15.48 -6.10
CA PRO A 517 -29.53 15.49 -6.03
C PRO A 517 -30.11 16.74 -5.35
N LYS A 518 -29.25 17.50 -4.68
CA LYS A 518 -29.58 18.74 -3.97
C LYS A 518 -28.39 19.67 -3.94
N GLU A 519 -28.65 20.94 -3.68
CA GLU A 519 -27.58 21.84 -3.27
C GLU A 519 -27.03 21.39 -1.90
N GLN A 520 -25.71 21.28 -1.78
CA GLN A 520 -25.07 20.83 -0.55
C GLN A 520 -23.61 21.25 -0.45
N GLN A 521 -23.17 21.49 0.78
CA GLN A 521 -21.75 21.65 1.09
C GLN A 521 -21.08 20.28 1.17
N VAL A 522 -19.89 20.18 0.57
CA VAL A 522 -19.07 18.97 0.53
C VAL A 522 -17.60 19.35 0.70
N GLY A 523 -16.78 18.39 1.08
CA GLY A 523 -15.33 18.49 1.02
C GLY A 523 -14.82 18.09 -0.37
N LEU A 524 -13.67 18.62 -0.76
CA LEU A 524 -12.95 18.21 -1.95
C LEU A 524 -11.50 17.89 -1.58
N TRP A 525 -11.11 16.63 -1.76
CA TRP A 525 -9.72 16.25 -1.77
C TRP A 525 -9.14 16.54 -3.15
N VAL A 526 -8.14 17.41 -3.17
CA VAL A 526 -7.43 17.76 -4.40
C VAL A 526 -5.94 17.93 -4.13
N SER A 527 -5.12 17.36 -5.01
CA SER A 527 -3.67 17.48 -4.97
C SER A 527 -3.08 17.32 -6.37
N PHE A 528 -1.97 18.01 -6.60
CA PHE A 528 -1.18 17.85 -7.82
C PHE A 528 0.16 17.17 -7.54
N GLN A 529 0.36 16.69 -6.31
CA GLN A 529 1.51 15.87 -5.86
C GLN A 529 2.85 16.48 -6.27
N ASP A 530 3.14 17.67 -5.76
CA ASP A 530 4.33 18.40 -6.21
C ASP A 530 5.62 17.91 -5.55
N TYR A 531 5.52 17.39 -4.33
CA TYR A 531 6.68 16.99 -3.55
C TYR A 531 7.33 15.70 -4.04
N SER A 532 8.66 15.71 -4.12
CA SER A 532 9.51 14.51 -4.12
C SER A 532 9.90 14.14 -2.69
N ARG A 533 10.00 12.86 -2.38
CA ARG A 533 10.26 12.41 -1.02
C ARG A 533 11.72 12.37 -0.62
N SER A 534 12.60 12.40 -1.59
CA SER A 534 14.05 12.32 -1.38
C SER A 534 14.77 13.65 -1.56
N GLU A 535 14.04 14.74 -1.88
CA GLU A 535 14.62 16.00 -2.31
C GLU A 535 14.38 17.12 -1.29
N LYS A 536 15.09 18.20 -1.45
CA LYS A 536 14.95 19.42 -0.64
C LYS A 536 13.75 20.26 -1.12
N ASP A 537 12.58 19.68 -1.14
CA ASP A 537 11.39 20.36 -1.61
C ASP A 537 10.97 21.50 -0.69
N LEU A 538 10.45 22.52 -1.30
CA LEU A 538 9.78 23.64 -0.61
C LEU A 538 8.27 23.47 -0.72
N PRO A 539 7.50 24.01 0.26
CA PRO A 539 6.06 24.11 0.10
C PRO A 539 5.73 24.95 -1.13
N PRO A 540 4.58 24.71 -1.78
CA PRO A 540 4.15 25.54 -2.89
C PRO A 540 4.10 27.02 -2.48
N PRO A 541 4.29 27.97 -3.42
CA PRO A 541 4.12 29.39 -3.13
C PRO A 541 2.71 29.68 -2.61
N GLN A 542 2.56 30.56 -1.63
CA GLN A 542 1.24 30.93 -1.12
C GLN A 542 0.33 31.42 -2.24
N GLY A 543 -0.92 30.98 -2.22
CA GLY A 543 -1.91 31.27 -3.25
C GLY A 543 -1.70 30.54 -4.58
N LYS A 544 -0.82 29.53 -4.63
CA LYS A 544 -0.61 28.62 -5.77
C LYS A 544 -0.79 27.19 -5.33
N TRP A 545 -1.33 26.35 -6.22
CA TRP A 545 -1.50 24.92 -5.95
C TRP A 545 -0.16 24.17 -5.97
N ASP A 546 0.73 24.58 -6.85
CA ASP A 546 2.05 23.99 -7.06
C ASP A 546 2.99 24.95 -7.79
N TYR A 547 4.22 24.52 -8.03
CA TYR A 547 5.19 25.26 -8.87
C TYR A 547 4.90 25.16 -10.37
N LYS A 548 4.06 24.18 -10.78
CA LYS A 548 3.69 23.93 -12.18
C LYS A 548 2.55 24.82 -12.68
N LYS A 549 1.95 25.65 -11.79
CA LYS A 549 0.79 26.51 -12.08
C LYS A 549 -0.47 25.73 -12.43
N SER A 550 -0.64 24.58 -11.80
CA SER A 550 -1.89 23.81 -11.87
C SER A 550 -3.07 24.63 -11.33
N LYS A 551 -4.27 24.39 -11.86
CA LYS A 551 -5.51 25.07 -11.47
C LYS A 551 -6.69 24.12 -11.44
N ILE A 552 -7.70 24.48 -10.67
CA ILE A 552 -8.98 23.79 -10.62
C ILE A 552 -10.12 24.80 -10.62
N TRP A 553 -11.18 24.48 -11.35
CA TRP A 553 -12.44 25.25 -11.38
C TRP A 553 -13.62 24.34 -11.04
N LEU A 554 -14.56 24.88 -10.26
CA LEU A 554 -15.88 24.30 -10.03
C LEU A 554 -16.93 25.29 -10.54
N ASN A 555 -17.77 24.86 -11.51
CA ASN A 555 -18.79 25.70 -12.12
C ASN A 555 -18.23 27.07 -12.61
N ASP A 556 -17.09 27.02 -13.32
CA ASP A 556 -16.34 28.18 -13.85
C ASP A 556 -15.67 29.09 -12.79
N THR A 557 -15.82 28.78 -11.50
CA THR A 557 -15.14 29.49 -10.43
C THR A 557 -13.81 28.82 -10.10
N GLU A 558 -12.69 29.55 -10.24
CA GLU A 558 -11.37 29.06 -9.86
C GLU A 558 -11.30 28.86 -8.33
N LEU A 559 -10.90 27.69 -7.89
CA LEU A 559 -10.75 27.37 -6.48
C LEU A 559 -9.34 27.70 -6.00
N SER A 560 -9.27 28.42 -4.88
CA SER A 560 -7.99 28.76 -4.25
C SER A 560 -7.37 27.59 -3.52
N PRO A 561 -6.03 27.46 -3.52
CA PRO A 561 -5.35 26.46 -2.72
C PRO A 561 -5.47 26.74 -1.22
N PRO A 562 -5.17 25.77 -0.35
CA PRO A 562 -5.06 26.02 1.08
C PRO A 562 -3.90 26.96 1.41
N ILE A 563 -3.86 27.46 2.64
CA ILE A 563 -2.67 28.15 3.18
C ILE A 563 -1.62 27.10 3.48
N TRP A 564 -0.44 27.22 2.88
CA TRP A 564 0.66 26.30 3.07
C TRP A 564 1.46 26.66 4.32
N GLU A 565 1.82 25.66 5.11
CA GLU A 565 2.74 25.83 6.23
C GLU A 565 4.18 25.88 5.73
N SER A 566 5.04 26.63 6.40
CA SER A 566 6.47 26.62 6.09
C SER A 566 7.12 25.34 6.61
N ALA A 567 7.97 24.73 5.81
CA ALA A 567 8.80 23.61 6.26
C ALA A 567 9.83 24.09 7.30
N HIS A 568 10.02 23.30 8.34
CA HIS A 568 11.10 23.52 9.30
C HIS A 568 12.42 23.06 8.72
N ARG A 569 13.22 23.99 8.19
CA ARG A 569 14.51 23.69 7.55
C ARG A 569 15.60 23.22 8.51
N GLU A 570 15.39 23.39 9.82
CA GLU A 570 16.31 22.91 10.85
C GLU A 570 16.37 21.38 10.93
N LEU A 571 15.27 20.72 10.55
CA LEU A 571 15.19 19.27 10.46
C LEU A 571 15.30 18.90 8.99
N SER A 572 16.37 18.19 8.64
CA SER A 572 16.55 17.65 7.28
C SER A 572 15.34 16.86 6.84
N ASN A 573 14.81 17.18 5.67
CA ASN A 573 13.67 16.51 5.04
C ASN A 573 12.35 16.54 5.84
N GLU A 574 12.18 17.45 6.81
CA GLU A 574 10.88 17.66 7.45
C GLU A 574 10.01 18.55 6.56
N ILE A 575 8.84 18.06 6.21
CA ILE A 575 7.77 18.84 5.55
C ILE A 575 6.50 18.73 6.37
N PRO A 576 5.77 19.83 6.61
CA PRO A 576 4.48 19.75 7.26
C PRO A 576 3.56 18.78 6.52
N LEU A 577 3.01 17.83 7.25
CA LEU A 577 2.18 16.76 6.67
C LEU A 577 0.97 17.32 5.91
N THR A 578 0.40 18.42 6.40
CA THR A 578 -0.71 19.15 5.77
C THR A 578 -0.36 19.73 4.39
N ASN A 579 0.91 20.05 4.14
CA ASN A 579 1.35 20.50 2.82
C ASN A 579 1.46 19.33 1.84
N GLU A 580 1.97 18.21 2.31
CA GLU A 580 2.26 17.06 1.45
C GLU A 580 1.01 16.22 1.17
N ASN A 581 0.19 16.00 2.19
CA ASN A 581 -0.86 15.00 2.14
C ASN A 581 -2.26 15.61 2.25
N PHE A 582 -3.01 15.56 1.17
CA PHE A 582 -4.37 16.11 1.12
C PHE A 582 -5.34 15.42 2.11
N GLN A 583 -5.07 14.18 2.49
CA GLN A 583 -5.92 13.43 3.43
C GLN A 583 -5.79 13.92 4.87
N VAL A 584 -4.70 14.58 5.21
CA VAL A 584 -4.45 15.10 6.58
C VAL A 584 -4.97 16.51 6.77
N ARG A 585 -4.86 17.34 5.74
CA ARG A 585 -5.42 18.68 5.80
C ARG A 585 -6.96 18.66 5.70
N PRO A 586 -7.67 19.65 6.25
CA PRO A 586 -9.10 19.76 6.03
C PRO A 586 -9.40 19.78 4.51
N PRO A 587 -10.42 19.03 4.05
CA PRO A 587 -10.82 19.09 2.65
C PRO A 587 -11.27 20.50 2.29
N LEU A 588 -11.01 20.91 1.04
CA LEU A 588 -11.48 22.19 0.54
C LEU A 588 -13.00 22.19 0.57
N GLN A 589 -13.59 23.17 1.29
CA GLN A 589 -15.05 23.28 1.41
C GLN A 589 -15.62 23.93 0.16
N VAL A 590 -16.54 23.24 -0.51
CA VAL A 590 -17.20 23.74 -1.71
C VAL A 590 -18.71 23.43 -1.67
N THR A 591 -19.49 24.21 -2.44
CA THR A 591 -20.91 23.97 -2.62
C THR A 591 -21.15 23.35 -3.98
N LEU A 592 -21.80 22.17 -4.01
CA LEU A 592 -22.36 21.60 -5.23
C LEU A 592 -23.78 22.16 -5.40
N ASN A 593 -24.07 22.69 -6.59
CA ASN A 593 -25.43 23.06 -6.96
C ASN A 593 -26.27 21.77 -7.13
N LYS A 594 -27.59 21.91 -6.97
CA LYS A 594 -28.52 20.85 -7.38
C LYS A 594 -28.33 20.56 -8.88
N GLU A 595 -28.37 19.28 -9.26
CA GLU A 595 -28.13 18.76 -10.60
C GLU A 595 -26.65 18.76 -11.00
N TRP A 596 -26.31 19.12 -12.23
CA TRP A 596 -24.96 18.95 -12.76
C TRP A 596 -24.01 20.08 -12.40
N ASN A 597 -22.85 19.70 -11.89
CA ASN A 597 -21.73 20.56 -11.62
C ASN A 597 -20.56 20.19 -12.52
N LYS A 598 -19.80 21.17 -12.96
CA LYS A 598 -18.65 21.00 -13.84
C LYS A 598 -17.35 21.20 -13.06
N VAL A 599 -16.45 20.22 -13.15
CA VAL A 599 -15.09 20.32 -12.60
C VAL A 599 -14.09 20.33 -13.75
N LEU A 600 -13.16 21.28 -13.76
CA LEU A 600 -12.07 21.36 -14.72
C LEU A 600 -10.74 21.51 -13.99
N LEU A 601 -9.74 20.75 -14.42
CA LEU A 601 -8.35 20.80 -13.95
C LEU A 601 -7.44 21.22 -15.11
N LYS A 602 -6.52 22.14 -14.84
CA LYS A 602 -5.38 22.47 -15.70
C LYS A 602 -4.13 21.83 -15.11
N LEU A 603 -3.42 21.07 -15.91
CA LEU A 603 -2.34 20.18 -15.50
C LEU A 603 -1.09 20.43 -16.35
N PRO A 604 -0.37 21.53 -16.14
CA PRO A 604 0.86 21.81 -16.85
C PRO A 604 2.03 20.96 -16.31
N VAL A 605 3.00 20.70 -17.16
CA VAL A 605 4.30 20.17 -16.79
C VAL A 605 5.40 20.83 -17.63
N GLY A 606 6.55 21.10 -17.00
CA GLY A 606 7.79 21.50 -17.66
C GLY A 606 8.68 20.29 -17.98
N ALA A 607 9.94 20.38 -17.63
CA ALA A 607 10.86 19.24 -17.70
C ALA A 607 10.46 18.15 -16.71
N PHE A 608 10.76 16.88 -17.03
CA PHE A 608 10.49 15.75 -16.13
C PHE A 608 11.59 15.55 -15.06
N SER A 609 12.66 16.29 -15.16
CA SER A 609 13.73 16.37 -14.17
C SER A 609 14.33 17.77 -14.19
N THR A 610 14.61 18.31 -13.00
CA THR A 610 15.29 19.59 -12.82
C THR A 610 16.47 19.41 -11.85
N PRO A 611 17.38 20.39 -11.75
CA PRO A 611 18.45 20.32 -10.73
C PRO A 611 17.93 20.19 -9.30
N GLU A 612 16.74 20.77 -9.01
CA GLU A 612 16.13 20.80 -7.69
C GLU A 612 15.26 19.54 -7.44
N VAL A 613 14.58 19.06 -8.49
CA VAL A 613 13.64 17.94 -8.40
C VAL A 613 13.96 16.91 -9.47
N ARG A 614 14.58 15.81 -9.06
CA ARG A 614 14.98 14.72 -9.97
C ARG A 614 13.80 14.02 -10.63
N LEU A 615 12.69 13.89 -9.93
CA LEU A 615 11.49 13.15 -10.36
C LEU A 615 10.25 14.05 -10.31
N VAL A 616 10.10 14.92 -11.33
CA VAL A 616 8.92 15.78 -11.45
C VAL A 616 7.69 14.93 -11.71
N LYS A 617 6.68 15.09 -10.86
CA LYS A 617 5.42 14.36 -10.93
C LYS A 617 4.44 15.07 -11.87
N TRP A 618 3.73 14.29 -12.70
CA TRP A 618 2.65 14.78 -13.53
C TRP A 618 1.40 13.93 -13.31
N GLN A 619 0.63 14.35 -12.32
CA GLN A 619 -0.53 13.63 -11.82
C GLN A 619 -1.50 14.59 -11.14
N PHE A 620 -2.69 14.09 -10.83
CA PHE A 620 -3.64 14.77 -9.98
C PHE A 620 -4.44 13.78 -9.14
N THR A 621 -4.92 14.24 -8.00
CA THR A 621 -5.97 13.60 -7.21
C THR A 621 -7.11 14.58 -7.11
N CYS A 622 -8.36 14.14 -7.38
CA CYS A 622 -9.53 14.98 -7.20
C CYS A 622 -10.78 14.10 -6.98
N VAL A 623 -11.39 14.23 -5.79
CA VAL A 623 -12.61 13.51 -5.42
C VAL A 623 -13.39 14.23 -4.33
N PHE A 624 -14.72 14.21 -4.42
CA PHE A 624 -15.59 14.77 -3.39
C PHE A 624 -15.73 13.82 -2.20
N VAL A 625 -15.65 14.41 -1.01
CA VAL A 625 -15.76 13.74 0.29
C VAL A 625 -16.76 14.46 1.18
N THR A 626 -17.15 13.87 2.28
CA THR A 626 -17.92 14.59 3.31
C THR A 626 -17.15 15.82 3.80
N PRO A 627 -17.83 16.86 4.33
CA PRO A 627 -17.16 18.08 4.78
C PRO A 627 -16.02 17.85 5.79
N ASP A 628 -16.08 16.78 6.56
CA ASP A 628 -15.04 16.36 7.51
C ASP A 628 -13.95 15.46 6.89
N GLY A 629 -14.07 15.13 5.62
CA GLY A 629 -13.10 14.27 4.89
C GLY A 629 -13.13 12.79 5.28
N LYS A 630 -14.10 12.35 6.08
CA LYS A 630 -14.09 10.97 6.59
C LYS A 630 -14.69 9.95 5.65
N ASP A 631 -15.60 10.37 4.76
CA ASP A 631 -16.41 9.44 3.99
C ASP A 631 -16.73 9.96 2.59
N ALA A 632 -17.23 9.08 1.73
CA ALA A 632 -17.75 9.46 0.42
C ALA A 632 -19.07 10.23 0.54
N VAL A 633 -19.27 11.21 -0.33
CA VAL A 633 -20.56 11.91 -0.44
C VAL A 633 -21.59 10.95 -1.08
N LYS A 634 -22.70 10.72 -0.38
CA LYS A 634 -23.75 9.82 -0.87
C LYS A 634 -24.47 10.40 -2.08
N ASN A 635 -24.85 9.53 -3.03
CA ASN A 635 -25.68 9.83 -4.18
C ASN A 635 -25.09 10.85 -5.19
N LEU A 636 -23.77 11.05 -5.20
CA LEU A 636 -23.11 11.74 -6.30
C LEU A 636 -22.97 10.78 -7.49
N ILE A 637 -23.17 11.31 -8.70
CA ILE A 637 -22.93 10.57 -9.95
C ILE A 637 -21.88 11.35 -10.75
N TYR A 638 -20.78 10.69 -11.08
CA TYR A 638 -19.77 11.24 -11.97
C TYR A 638 -20.06 10.83 -13.41
N ALA A 639 -19.90 11.76 -14.34
CA ALA A 639 -20.07 11.51 -15.76
C ALA A 639 -19.02 12.24 -16.59
N ASP A 640 -18.62 11.64 -17.69
CA ASP A 640 -17.67 12.22 -18.64
C ASP A 640 -18.33 13.12 -19.68
N THR A 641 -19.66 13.16 -19.70
CA THR A 641 -20.49 14.04 -20.54
C THR A 641 -21.65 14.58 -19.73
N GLN A 642 -22.07 15.82 -20.01
CA GLN A 642 -23.30 16.38 -19.43
C GLN A 642 -24.49 15.69 -20.08
N ARG A 643 -25.34 15.06 -19.28
CA ARG A 643 -26.57 14.43 -19.72
C ARG A 643 -27.76 15.39 -19.68
#